data_e30612d6c66843c77dd1fd48e9645660
#
_entry.id   e30612d6c66843c77dd1fd48e9645660
#
_cell.length_a   1.000
_cell.length_b   1.000
_cell.length_c   1.000
_cell.angle_alpha   90.00
_cell.angle_beta   90.00
_cell.angle_gamma   90.00
#
_symmetry.space_group_name_H-M   'P 1'
#
loop_
_entity.id
_entity.type
_entity.pdbx_description
1 polymer ?
#
loop_
_entity_poly.entity_id
_entity_poly.type
_entity_poly.pdbx_seq_one_letter_code
_entity_poly.pdbx_strand_id
1 'polypeptide(L)'
;MRHKSKTCSLEAKFPLLAVEQGCLISKDADITVAFRVELPELFTVTSAEYEAMHSAWHKAIKVLPNFSIVHKQDWFISEEYQGKLSEGELSFLARSSERHFNERPYLKHSVYLFLTKSNRKRMAQQSNFSVLCRGRLVPKEIEDKEAVIKFMEAVDQFERIINDTLLLRLERMTEDELVGTADRPGLLDRYFSLSEEGHASLEDIQLGADLVRVGDHRLCLHTLSDTEDLPTRVSTDGRYERLSTDRSDCRLSFASPVGLLLSCNHIYNQYLFIEDSDATLERFEKQARNMHSLARYSRSNQINEEWIQEYLNIAHSQGLTSIRAHFNVLAWSSEADQLRQIKNDVGSALALMECKPRHNTIDTATLYWAGIPGNAADFPSEESFYTFIEPALCFFTAETNYKDSLSPFGIKMADRLSGKPIHLDISDLPMKKGIITNRNKFILGPSGSGKSFFTNHMVRQYYEQGAHVLLVDTGNSYQGLCELIHRKTKGEDGVYFTYSDEHPISFNPFYTDDYVFDVEKRESICTLLLTLWKSSEERITKTEAGELGSAVNAYIELLKADHRVVPCFNTFYEYLRDVYREDMKQREIQVTLSDFNINNLLTTLKQYYRGGRYDFLLNSDKNIDLLSKRFIVFEIDQVKDNKDLFPVVTIIIMEAFINKMRRLKGIRKMILIEEAWKAIASANMADYIKYLYKTVRKFFGEAIVVTQEVDDIIQSPIVKESIINNSDCKILLDQRKYMTKFDGIQAMLGLSDKEKSQILSINQSNDPQRLYKEVWIGLGGMQSAVYATEVSLEEYLTYTTEETEKLEVLQRAERLGGDMEGAIRLLAQEKRKKK
;
A
#
# COMPACT_ATOMS: atom_id res chain seq x y z
N MET A 1 26.12 -37.08 -36.97
CA MET A 1 26.76 -35.96 -37.71
C MET A 1 26.92 -34.81 -36.73
N ARG A 2 28.15 -34.33 -36.47
CA ARG A 2 28.37 -33.11 -35.69
C ARG A 2 27.90 -31.96 -36.54
N HIS A 3 26.76 -31.34 -36.23
CA HIS A 3 26.38 -30.06 -36.80
C HIS A 3 27.48 -29.05 -36.52
N LYS A 4 28.20 -28.57 -37.55
CA LYS A 4 29.11 -27.44 -37.39
C LYS A 4 28.26 -26.24 -37.00
N SER A 5 28.46 -25.74 -35.81
CA SER A 5 27.86 -24.46 -35.37
C SER A 5 28.32 -23.35 -36.33
N LYS A 6 27.38 -22.62 -36.89
CA LYS A 6 27.69 -21.44 -37.71
C LYS A 6 27.70 -20.24 -36.77
N THR A 7 28.86 -19.65 -36.57
CA THR A 7 28.95 -18.38 -35.84
C THR A 7 28.76 -17.20 -36.79
N CYS A 8 27.97 -16.22 -36.40
CA CYS A 8 27.87 -14.92 -37.09
C CYS A 8 27.82 -13.79 -36.05
N SER A 9 28.22 -12.59 -36.47
CA SER A 9 28.10 -11.44 -35.58
C SER A 9 26.61 -11.12 -35.33
N LEU A 10 26.25 -10.68 -34.12
CA LEU A 10 24.92 -10.25 -33.79
C LEU A 10 24.47 -9.10 -34.69
N GLU A 11 25.35 -8.15 -34.97
CA GLU A 11 25.14 -7.01 -35.85
C GLU A 11 24.60 -7.43 -37.24
N ALA A 12 25.13 -8.55 -37.78
CA ALA A 12 24.71 -9.09 -39.07
C ALA A 12 23.24 -9.58 -39.07
N LYS A 13 22.77 -10.03 -37.93
CA LYS A 13 21.41 -10.58 -37.74
C LYS A 13 20.45 -9.62 -37.07
N PHE A 14 20.93 -8.62 -36.35
CA PHE A 14 20.14 -7.66 -35.61
C PHE A 14 19.03 -7.05 -36.48
N PRO A 15 17.75 -7.13 -36.07
CA PRO A 15 16.63 -6.82 -36.96
C PRO A 15 16.38 -5.32 -37.12
N LEU A 16 16.84 -4.51 -36.17
CA LEU A 16 16.60 -3.07 -36.17
C LEU A 16 17.65 -2.32 -37.00
N LEU A 17 17.20 -1.27 -37.66
CA LEU A 17 18.03 -0.37 -38.45
C LEU A 17 18.46 0.85 -37.67
N ALA A 18 17.49 1.49 -36.98
CA ALA A 18 17.68 2.73 -36.27
C ALA A 18 16.60 2.92 -35.21
N VAL A 19 16.89 3.81 -34.24
CA VAL A 19 15.89 4.40 -33.34
C VAL A 19 15.90 5.90 -33.61
N GLU A 20 14.81 6.43 -34.13
CA GLU A 20 14.69 7.84 -34.51
C GLU A 20 13.34 8.40 -34.10
N GLN A 21 13.32 9.60 -33.53
CA GLN A 21 12.11 10.29 -33.07
C GLN A 21 11.25 9.44 -32.11
N GLY A 22 11.88 8.63 -31.27
CA GLY A 22 11.18 7.72 -30.35
C GLY A 22 10.54 6.49 -31.00
N CYS A 23 10.85 6.22 -32.27
CA CYS A 23 10.37 5.05 -33.00
C CYS A 23 11.51 4.08 -33.26
N LEU A 24 11.23 2.78 -33.14
CA LEU A 24 12.11 1.69 -33.56
C LEU A 24 11.81 1.40 -35.03
N ILE A 25 12.82 1.42 -35.87
CA ILE A 25 12.71 1.15 -37.32
C ILE A 25 13.42 -0.17 -37.61
N SER A 26 12.70 -1.16 -38.12
CA SER A 26 13.28 -2.43 -38.53
C SER A 26 14.02 -2.33 -39.86
N LYS A 27 14.92 -3.26 -40.16
CA LYS A 27 15.61 -3.39 -41.44
C LYS A 27 14.67 -3.77 -42.58
N ASP A 28 13.46 -4.22 -42.24
CA ASP A 28 12.39 -4.54 -43.19
C ASP A 28 11.34 -3.41 -43.24
N ALA A 29 11.65 -2.20 -42.76
CA ALA A 29 10.86 -0.98 -42.73
C ALA A 29 9.57 -1.01 -41.88
N ASP A 30 9.48 -1.92 -40.93
CA ASP A 30 8.42 -1.84 -39.93
C ASP A 30 8.75 -0.69 -38.97
N ILE A 31 7.73 0.05 -38.55
CA ILE A 31 7.88 1.17 -37.62
C ILE A 31 7.15 0.82 -36.34
N THR A 32 7.84 0.92 -35.22
CA THR A 32 7.28 0.58 -33.91
C THR A 32 7.37 1.77 -32.96
N VAL A 33 6.26 2.11 -32.31
CA VAL A 33 6.20 3.05 -31.18
C VAL A 33 6.17 2.23 -29.90
N ALA A 34 7.07 2.57 -28.98
CA ALA A 34 7.21 1.86 -27.70
C ALA A 34 6.68 2.71 -26.55
N PHE A 35 5.95 2.05 -25.64
CA PHE A 35 5.41 2.64 -24.42
C PHE A 35 5.83 1.85 -23.21
N ARG A 36 6.06 2.55 -22.09
CA ARG A 36 5.98 1.99 -20.75
C ARG A 36 4.52 2.02 -20.32
N VAL A 37 4.03 0.94 -19.73
CA VAL A 37 2.65 0.82 -19.25
C VAL A 37 2.65 0.84 -17.74
N GLU A 38 1.91 1.76 -17.14
CA GLU A 38 1.62 1.75 -15.71
C GLU A 38 0.29 1.04 -15.46
N LEU A 39 0.33 -0.01 -14.67
CA LEU A 39 -0.83 -0.77 -14.23
C LEU A 39 -1.20 -0.41 -12.79
N PRO A 40 -2.45 -0.64 -12.36
CA PRO A 40 -2.86 -0.56 -10.97
C PRO A 40 -2.19 -1.66 -10.13
N GLU A 41 -2.13 -1.44 -8.83
CA GLU A 41 -1.52 -2.39 -7.91
C GLU A 41 -2.41 -3.62 -7.67
N LEU A 42 -1.77 -4.74 -7.37
CA LEU A 42 -2.40 -6.02 -7.11
C LEU A 42 -3.44 -5.91 -5.97
N PHE A 43 -4.60 -6.55 -6.14
CA PHE A 43 -5.73 -6.55 -5.20
C PHE A 43 -6.39 -5.18 -4.94
N THR A 44 -6.10 -4.17 -5.74
CA THR A 44 -6.72 -2.84 -5.59
C THR A 44 -7.83 -2.56 -6.59
N VAL A 45 -8.08 -3.48 -7.52
CA VAL A 45 -9.01 -3.34 -8.65
C VAL A 45 -10.31 -4.08 -8.37
N THR A 46 -11.44 -3.48 -8.74
CA THR A 46 -12.78 -4.08 -8.73
C THR A 46 -13.09 -4.77 -10.04
N SER A 47 -14.08 -5.70 -10.08
CA SER A 47 -14.54 -6.31 -11.34
C SER A 47 -14.99 -5.27 -12.38
N ALA A 48 -15.68 -4.20 -11.94
CA ALA A 48 -16.09 -3.12 -12.84
C ALA A 48 -14.89 -2.34 -13.41
N GLU A 49 -13.82 -2.17 -12.64
CA GLU A 49 -12.58 -1.56 -13.11
C GLU A 49 -11.82 -2.48 -14.07
N TYR A 50 -11.83 -3.81 -13.86
CA TYR A 50 -11.30 -4.76 -14.86
C TYR A 50 -12.05 -4.68 -16.18
N GLU A 51 -13.38 -4.64 -16.14
CA GLU A 51 -14.22 -4.45 -17.34
C GLU A 51 -13.97 -3.10 -18.02
N ALA A 52 -13.77 -2.04 -17.25
CA ALA A 52 -13.45 -0.71 -17.78
C ALA A 52 -12.09 -0.69 -18.49
N MET A 53 -11.06 -1.30 -17.90
CA MET A 53 -9.75 -1.47 -18.56
C MET A 53 -9.85 -2.29 -19.85
N HIS A 54 -10.56 -3.42 -19.79
CA HIS A 54 -10.80 -4.26 -20.97
C HIS A 54 -11.52 -3.49 -22.09
N SER A 55 -12.58 -2.73 -21.75
CA SER A 55 -13.28 -1.87 -22.69
C SER A 55 -12.40 -0.77 -23.29
N ALA A 56 -11.48 -0.22 -22.50
CA ALA A 56 -10.53 0.78 -22.98
C ALA A 56 -9.53 0.18 -23.99
N TRP A 57 -8.93 -0.95 -23.66
CA TRP A 57 -8.06 -1.69 -24.58
C TRP A 57 -8.79 -2.03 -25.88
N HIS A 58 -10.01 -2.53 -25.79
CA HIS A 58 -10.83 -2.85 -26.96
C HIS A 58 -11.06 -1.63 -27.87
N LYS A 59 -11.46 -0.49 -27.29
CA LYS A 59 -11.67 0.75 -28.05
C LYS A 59 -10.36 1.26 -28.66
N ALA A 60 -9.26 1.20 -27.92
CA ALA A 60 -7.96 1.65 -28.37
C ALA A 60 -7.43 0.79 -29.53
N ILE A 61 -7.61 -0.53 -29.48
CA ILE A 61 -7.17 -1.42 -30.56
C ILE A 61 -7.99 -1.20 -31.84
N LYS A 62 -9.28 -0.92 -31.72
CA LYS A 62 -10.16 -0.67 -32.88
C LYS A 62 -9.80 0.58 -33.69
N VAL A 63 -9.04 1.53 -33.16
CA VAL A 63 -8.61 2.71 -33.94
C VAL A 63 -7.35 2.44 -34.77
N LEU A 64 -6.64 1.34 -34.50
CA LEU A 64 -5.43 1.00 -35.24
C LEU A 64 -5.77 0.53 -36.66
N PRO A 65 -4.99 0.95 -37.68
CA PRO A 65 -5.21 0.52 -39.07
C PRO A 65 -4.91 -0.97 -39.25
N ASN A 66 -5.49 -1.57 -40.28
CA ASN A 66 -5.19 -2.94 -40.68
C ASN A 66 -3.67 -3.13 -40.84
N PHE A 67 -3.19 -4.32 -40.49
CA PHE A 67 -1.78 -4.71 -40.50
C PHE A 67 -0.96 -4.02 -39.40
N SER A 68 -1.60 -3.54 -38.36
CA SER A 68 -0.94 -3.17 -37.09
C SER A 68 -0.75 -4.39 -36.20
N ILE A 69 0.32 -4.39 -35.44
CA ILE A 69 0.60 -5.41 -34.41
C ILE A 69 0.66 -4.74 -33.04
N VAL A 70 -0.09 -5.27 -32.11
CA VAL A 70 -0.01 -4.92 -30.69
C VAL A 70 0.79 -6.00 -29.99
N HIS A 71 1.96 -5.67 -29.48
CA HIS A 71 2.80 -6.56 -28.72
C HIS A 71 3.02 -6.01 -27.32
N LYS A 72 2.40 -6.63 -26.33
CA LYS A 72 2.59 -6.30 -24.93
C LYS A 72 3.54 -7.31 -24.31
N GLN A 73 4.51 -6.80 -23.54
CA GLN A 73 5.47 -7.61 -22.79
C GLN A 73 5.39 -7.27 -21.32
N ASP A 74 5.18 -8.29 -20.51
CA ASP A 74 5.31 -8.21 -19.07
C ASP A 74 6.60 -8.90 -18.64
N TRP A 75 7.52 -8.14 -18.08
CA TRP A 75 8.83 -8.62 -17.67
C TRP A 75 8.84 -8.82 -16.15
N PHE A 76 9.12 -10.02 -15.73
CA PHE A 76 9.25 -10.42 -14.34
C PHE A 76 10.69 -10.85 -14.08
N ILE A 77 11.49 -9.95 -13.52
CA ILE A 77 12.92 -10.18 -13.30
C ILE A 77 13.21 -10.15 -11.80
N SER A 78 13.91 -11.15 -11.32
CA SER A 78 14.33 -11.22 -9.92
C SER A 78 15.37 -10.15 -9.63
N GLU A 79 15.07 -9.32 -8.65
CA GLU A 79 15.97 -8.35 -8.05
C GLU A 79 16.11 -8.65 -6.56
N GLU A 80 17.20 -8.15 -5.97
CA GLU A 80 17.43 -8.18 -4.54
C GLU A 80 17.25 -6.79 -3.95
N TYR A 81 16.52 -6.72 -2.83
CA TYR A 81 16.37 -5.46 -2.13
C TYR A 81 17.73 -5.00 -1.59
N GLN A 82 18.15 -3.81 -1.97
CA GLN A 82 19.36 -3.19 -1.47
C GLN A 82 19.03 -2.34 -0.23
N GLY A 83 19.44 -2.84 0.94
CA GLY A 83 19.22 -2.12 2.20
C GLY A 83 20.04 -0.82 2.22
N LYS A 84 19.43 0.27 2.69
CA LYS A 84 20.06 1.60 2.80
C LYS A 84 21.04 1.69 3.98
N LEU A 85 21.97 0.76 4.09
CA LEU A 85 22.88 0.62 5.24
C LEU A 85 23.96 1.72 5.31
N SER A 86 24.25 2.37 4.20
CA SER A 86 25.27 3.42 4.06
C SER A 86 24.71 4.84 4.16
N GLU A 87 23.38 5.02 4.17
CA GLU A 87 22.75 6.34 4.23
C GLU A 87 22.65 6.83 5.68
N GLY A 88 23.51 7.78 6.06
CA GLY A 88 23.40 8.55 7.29
C GLY A 88 23.54 7.77 8.61
N GLU A 89 23.23 8.42 9.72
CA GLU A 89 23.17 7.79 11.05
C GLU A 89 21.81 7.10 11.28
N LEU A 90 21.67 5.88 10.79
CA LEU A 90 20.48 5.08 11.08
C LEU A 90 20.41 4.73 12.57
N SER A 91 19.20 4.79 13.14
CA SER A 91 18.94 4.25 14.48
C SER A 91 19.25 2.76 14.57
N PHE A 92 19.38 2.23 15.78
CA PHE A 92 19.61 0.79 15.99
C PHE A 92 18.53 -0.06 15.32
N LEU A 93 17.25 0.27 15.53
CA LEU A 93 16.14 -0.48 14.97
C LEU A 93 16.00 -0.30 13.45
N ALA A 94 16.21 0.92 12.94
CA ALA A 94 16.21 1.17 11.50
C ALA A 94 17.32 0.37 10.79
N ARG A 95 18.53 0.32 11.36
CA ARG A 95 19.63 -0.48 10.83
C ARG A 95 19.33 -1.97 10.88
N SER A 96 18.68 -2.44 11.94
CA SER A 96 18.26 -3.85 12.05
C SER A 96 17.21 -4.19 11.00
N SER A 97 16.26 -3.31 10.75
CA SER A 97 15.24 -3.45 9.71
C SER A 97 15.87 -3.51 8.32
N GLU A 98 16.81 -2.59 8.01
CA GLU A 98 17.52 -2.63 6.70
C GLU A 98 18.30 -3.93 6.50
N ARG A 99 18.98 -4.43 7.54
CA ARG A 99 19.69 -5.73 7.49
C ARG A 99 18.74 -6.92 7.31
N HIS A 100 17.56 -6.86 7.89
CA HIS A 100 16.56 -7.93 7.80
C HIS A 100 16.07 -8.12 6.37
N PHE A 101 15.89 -7.01 5.65
CA PHE A 101 15.41 -7.02 4.28
C PHE A 101 16.52 -7.05 3.23
N ASN A 102 17.78 -6.80 3.59
CA ASN A 102 18.90 -6.76 2.64
C ASN A 102 19.02 -8.09 1.90
N GLU A 103 19.27 -8.02 0.60
CA GLU A 103 19.39 -9.17 -0.31
C GLU A 103 18.12 -10.05 -0.39
N ARG A 104 16.96 -9.51 0.03
CA ARG A 104 15.69 -10.22 -0.12
C ARG A 104 15.30 -10.25 -1.59
N PRO A 105 15.15 -11.45 -2.19
CA PRO A 105 14.73 -11.55 -3.57
C PRO A 105 13.25 -11.20 -3.74
N TYR A 106 12.93 -10.52 -4.81
CA TYR A 106 11.57 -10.25 -5.25
C TYR A 106 11.53 -10.16 -6.79
N LEU A 107 10.37 -10.43 -7.38
CA LEU A 107 10.16 -10.23 -8.81
C LEU A 107 9.72 -8.78 -9.06
N LYS A 108 10.54 -8.06 -9.81
CA LYS A 108 10.17 -6.75 -10.33
C LYS A 108 9.37 -6.94 -11.61
N HIS A 109 8.22 -6.28 -11.67
CA HIS A 109 7.36 -6.29 -12.83
C HIS A 109 7.50 -4.97 -13.60
N SER A 110 7.85 -5.08 -14.87
CA SER A 110 7.92 -3.96 -15.81
C SER A 110 7.09 -4.29 -17.04
N VAL A 111 6.29 -3.34 -17.52
CA VAL A 111 5.37 -3.58 -18.63
C VAL A 111 5.67 -2.66 -19.78
N TYR A 112 5.79 -3.25 -20.96
CA TYR A 112 6.07 -2.55 -22.21
C TYR A 112 5.00 -2.87 -23.24
N LEU A 113 4.69 -1.89 -24.07
CA LEU A 113 3.76 -2.03 -25.20
C LEU A 113 4.42 -1.51 -26.46
N PHE A 114 4.37 -2.32 -27.50
CA PHE A 114 4.91 -2.01 -28.81
C PHE A 114 3.77 -2.02 -29.83
N LEU A 115 3.53 -0.87 -30.45
CA LEU A 115 2.61 -0.73 -31.57
C LEU A 115 3.42 -0.68 -32.85
N THR A 116 3.29 -1.70 -33.71
CA THR A 116 4.09 -1.85 -34.90
C THR A 116 3.21 -1.71 -36.17
N LYS A 117 3.62 -0.84 -37.05
CA LYS A 117 3.07 -0.77 -38.41
C LYS A 117 3.76 -1.83 -39.27
N SER A 118 2.99 -2.71 -39.92
CA SER A 118 3.48 -3.76 -40.78
C SER A 118 2.68 -3.78 -42.10
N ASN A 119 2.77 -4.86 -42.85
CA ASN A 119 2.04 -5.08 -44.05
C ASN A 119 1.58 -6.55 -44.18
N ARG A 120 0.67 -6.81 -45.14
CA ARG A 120 0.07 -8.14 -45.36
C ARG A 120 1.10 -9.25 -45.58
N LYS A 121 2.19 -8.95 -46.30
CA LYS A 121 3.22 -9.97 -46.62
C LYS A 121 4.02 -10.35 -45.37
N ARG A 122 4.34 -9.36 -44.57
CA ARG A 122 5.04 -9.60 -43.27
C ARG A 122 4.21 -10.42 -42.31
N MET A 123 2.93 -10.08 -42.15
CA MET A 123 2.03 -10.80 -41.24
C MET A 123 1.68 -12.21 -41.72
N ALA A 124 1.91 -12.55 -42.96
CA ALA A 124 1.66 -13.88 -43.55
C ALA A 124 2.94 -14.73 -43.70
N GLN A 125 4.10 -14.25 -43.20
CA GLN A 125 5.35 -15.00 -43.32
C GLN A 125 5.43 -16.19 -42.36
N GLN A 126 6.18 -17.21 -42.78
CA GLN A 126 6.42 -18.42 -41.99
C GLN A 126 7.79 -18.40 -41.27
N SER A 127 8.01 -19.30 -40.29
CA SER A 127 9.22 -19.38 -39.48
C SER A 127 10.52 -19.41 -40.28
N ASN A 128 10.55 -20.07 -41.44
CA ASN A 128 11.72 -20.15 -42.31
C ASN A 128 12.08 -18.85 -43.02
N PHE A 129 11.14 -17.87 -43.03
CA PHE A 129 11.37 -16.54 -43.54
C PHE A 129 11.75 -15.50 -42.50
N SER A 130 11.88 -15.92 -41.22
CA SER A 130 12.37 -15.04 -40.18
C SER A 130 13.74 -14.43 -40.54
N VAL A 131 13.97 -13.18 -40.13
CA VAL A 131 15.27 -12.50 -40.29
C VAL A 131 16.42 -13.24 -39.57
N LEU A 132 16.11 -14.10 -38.60
CA LEU A 132 17.05 -15.00 -37.99
C LEU A 132 17.59 -16.03 -39.00
N CYS A 133 16.77 -16.57 -39.84
CA CYS A 133 17.08 -17.65 -40.77
C CYS A 133 17.59 -17.16 -42.14
N ARG A 134 17.17 -15.98 -42.60
CA ARG A 134 17.51 -15.40 -43.88
C ARG A 134 18.55 -14.29 -43.81
N GLY A 135 19.13 -13.92 -44.96
CA GLY A 135 19.93 -12.71 -45.11
C GLY A 135 19.10 -11.44 -45.13
N ARG A 136 19.75 -10.27 -45.06
CA ARG A 136 19.08 -8.96 -45.14
C ARG A 136 18.31 -8.83 -46.47
N LEU A 137 17.06 -8.36 -46.33
CA LEU A 137 16.30 -7.84 -47.47
C LEU A 137 16.15 -6.34 -47.25
N VAL A 138 16.67 -5.52 -48.14
CA VAL A 138 16.39 -4.09 -48.13
C VAL A 138 15.00 -3.93 -48.73
N PRO A 139 14.00 -3.43 -48.02
CA PRO A 139 12.66 -3.27 -48.59
C PRO A 139 12.67 -2.18 -49.66
N LYS A 140 11.99 -2.43 -50.78
CA LYS A 140 11.80 -1.41 -51.79
C LYS A 140 10.63 -0.46 -51.50
N GLU A 141 9.87 -0.71 -50.38
CA GLU A 141 8.55 -0.09 -50.17
C GLU A 141 8.54 0.85 -48.95
N ILE A 142 9.65 1.56 -48.66
CA ILE A 142 9.71 2.53 -47.54
C ILE A 142 8.86 3.80 -47.76
N GLU A 143 8.24 3.95 -48.92
CA GLU A 143 7.74 5.25 -49.43
C GLU A 143 6.29 5.57 -49.10
N ASP A 144 5.51 4.78 -48.38
CA ASP A 144 4.12 5.13 -48.09
C ASP A 144 4.03 6.07 -46.87
N LYS A 145 4.36 7.34 -47.09
CA LYS A 145 4.28 8.41 -46.09
C LYS A 145 2.87 8.58 -45.54
N GLU A 146 1.85 8.38 -46.34
CA GLU A 146 0.44 8.54 -45.95
C GLU A 146 0.04 7.44 -44.97
N ALA A 147 0.46 6.20 -45.18
CA ALA A 147 0.23 5.09 -44.27
C ALA A 147 0.96 5.29 -42.94
N VAL A 148 2.17 5.87 -42.93
CA VAL A 148 2.90 6.21 -41.71
C VAL A 148 2.17 7.30 -40.90
N ILE A 149 1.71 8.37 -41.57
CA ILE A 149 0.96 9.45 -40.92
C ILE A 149 -0.32 8.90 -40.29
N LYS A 150 -1.12 8.13 -41.01
CA LYS A 150 -2.34 7.50 -40.51
C LYS A 150 -2.07 6.61 -39.32
N PHE A 151 -0.97 5.85 -39.34
CA PHE A 151 -0.56 5.02 -38.21
C PHE A 151 -0.21 5.87 -36.99
N MET A 152 0.57 6.93 -37.15
CA MET A 152 0.95 7.81 -36.02
C MET A 152 -0.27 8.52 -35.42
N GLU A 153 -1.20 8.99 -36.24
CA GLU A 153 -2.47 9.55 -35.75
C GLU A 153 -3.30 8.53 -34.98
N ALA A 154 -3.34 7.28 -35.40
CA ALA A 154 -4.02 6.20 -34.71
C ALA A 154 -3.32 5.87 -33.40
N VAL A 155 -1.98 5.88 -33.32
CA VAL A 155 -1.21 5.72 -32.10
C VAL A 155 -1.50 6.85 -31.10
N ASP A 156 -1.61 8.10 -31.57
CA ASP A 156 -1.99 9.23 -30.72
C ASP A 156 -3.39 9.07 -30.13
N GLN A 157 -4.33 8.56 -30.94
CA GLN A 157 -5.69 8.26 -30.44
C GLN A 157 -5.70 7.10 -29.45
N PHE A 158 -4.95 6.04 -29.74
CA PHE A 158 -4.79 4.88 -28.87
C PHE A 158 -4.29 5.30 -27.48
N GLU A 159 -3.22 6.09 -27.44
CA GLU A 159 -2.63 6.60 -26.20
C GLU A 159 -3.64 7.42 -25.39
N ARG A 160 -4.39 8.31 -26.03
CA ARG A 160 -5.43 9.10 -25.36
C ARG A 160 -6.55 8.25 -24.78
N ILE A 161 -7.08 7.28 -25.55
CA ILE A 161 -8.16 6.41 -25.08
C ILE A 161 -7.76 5.64 -23.83
N ILE A 162 -6.52 5.14 -23.77
CA ILE A 162 -6.03 4.43 -22.59
C ILE A 162 -5.83 5.38 -21.41
N ASN A 163 -5.16 6.52 -21.61
CA ASN A 163 -4.85 7.47 -20.56
C ASN A 163 -6.09 8.16 -19.97
N ASP A 164 -7.17 8.32 -20.76
CA ASP A 164 -8.43 8.89 -20.28
C ASP A 164 -9.15 8.02 -19.22
N THR A 165 -8.78 6.75 -19.10
CA THR A 165 -9.37 5.86 -18.10
C THR A 165 -8.92 6.14 -16.66
N LEU A 166 -7.79 6.80 -16.48
CA LEU A 166 -7.10 7.02 -15.18
C LEU A 166 -6.72 5.74 -14.43
N LEU A 167 -7.06 4.56 -14.96
CA LEU A 167 -6.70 3.25 -14.42
C LEU A 167 -5.38 2.73 -14.99
N LEU A 168 -5.12 3.08 -16.25
CA LEU A 168 -3.93 2.72 -17.00
C LEU A 168 -3.23 3.99 -17.45
N ARG A 169 -1.91 3.94 -17.56
CA ARG A 169 -1.15 5.05 -18.13
C ARG A 169 -0.10 4.53 -19.11
N LEU A 170 -0.08 5.12 -20.30
CA LEU A 170 0.94 4.91 -21.30
C LEU A 170 1.89 6.11 -21.32
N GLU A 171 3.17 5.82 -21.26
CA GLU A 171 4.24 6.81 -21.41
C GLU A 171 5.15 6.38 -22.55
N ARG A 172 5.32 7.24 -23.57
CA ARG A 172 6.22 6.94 -24.69
C ARG A 172 7.65 6.84 -24.19
N MET A 173 8.32 5.82 -24.65
CA MET A 173 9.73 5.61 -24.31
C MET A 173 10.61 6.52 -25.15
N THR A 174 11.62 7.08 -24.51
CA THR A 174 12.65 7.89 -25.16
C THR A 174 13.71 7.02 -25.82
N GLU A 175 14.51 7.62 -26.68
CA GLU A 175 15.64 6.97 -27.37
C GLU A 175 16.64 6.37 -26.39
N ASP A 176 16.98 7.15 -25.33
CA ASP A 176 17.88 6.71 -24.26
C ASP A 176 17.33 5.52 -23.47
N GLU A 177 16.02 5.42 -23.28
CA GLU A 177 15.39 4.28 -22.60
C GLU A 177 15.37 3.03 -23.48
N LEU A 178 15.32 3.18 -24.79
CA LEU A 178 15.29 2.08 -25.75
C LEU A 178 16.71 1.51 -26.00
N VAL A 179 17.66 2.40 -26.31
CA VAL A 179 19.03 2.02 -26.71
C VAL A 179 20.00 2.01 -25.54
N GLY A 180 19.72 2.83 -24.51
CA GLY A 180 20.63 3.03 -23.37
C GLY A 180 21.58 4.20 -23.57
N THR A 181 22.29 4.48 -22.48
CA THR A 181 23.35 5.49 -22.42
C THR A 181 24.64 4.84 -21.93
N ALA A 182 25.75 5.60 -21.88
CA ALA A 182 27.00 5.08 -21.36
C ALA A 182 26.89 4.57 -19.90
N ASP A 183 25.96 5.12 -19.10
CA ASP A 183 25.80 4.81 -17.69
C ASP A 183 24.59 3.87 -17.39
N ARG A 184 23.70 3.66 -18.36
CA ARG A 184 22.46 2.90 -18.15
C ARG A 184 22.15 2.04 -19.38
N PRO A 185 21.88 0.73 -19.20
CA PRO A 185 21.43 -0.14 -20.29
C PRO A 185 20.05 0.25 -20.77
N GLY A 186 19.82 0.20 -22.08
CA GLY A 186 18.53 0.37 -22.69
C GLY A 186 17.67 -0.91 -22.62
N LEU A 187 16.42 -0.79 -23.07
CA LEU A 187 15.52 -1.93 -23.13
C LEU A 187 16.05 -3.06 -24.02
N LEU A 188 16.70 -2.70 -25.15
CA LEU A 188 17.33 -3.67 -26.06
C LEU A 188 18.48 -4.40 -25.41
N ASP A 189 19.36 -3.71 -24.69
CA ASP A 189 20.47 -4.33 -23.98
C ASP A 189 19.97 -5.32 -22.91
N ARG A 190 18.94 -4.91 -22.16
CA ARG A 190 18.31 -5.77 -21.15
C ARG A 190 17.64 -7.01 -21.74
N TYR A 191 17.05 -6.91 -22.94
CA TYR A 191 16.46 -8.06 -23.63
C TYR A 191 17.55 -9.08 -24.01
N PHE A 192 18.69 -8.62 -24.51
CA PHE A 192 19.79 -9.49 -24.89
C PHE A 192 20.65 -10.01 -23.73
N SER A 193 20.58 -9.39 -22.56
CA SER A 193 21.22 -9.88 -21.33
C SER A 193 20.26 -10.64 -20.41
N LEU A 194 18.94 -10.54 -20.61
CA LEU A 194 17.89 -11.06 -19.73
C LEU A 194 18.07 -10.62 -18.26
N SER A 195 18.59 -9.41 -18.07
CA SER A 195 18.95 -8.80 -16.80
C SER A 195 18.57 -7.33 -16.77
N GLU A 196 18.21 -6.81 -15.58
CA GLU A 196 17.95 -5.38 -15.37
C GLU A 196 19.23 -4.52 -15.43
N GLU A 197 20.36 -5.09 -15.05
CA GLU A 197 21.63 -4.36 -15.00
C GLU A 197 22.29 -4.18 -16.37
N GLY A 198 21.93 -5.01 -17.36
CA GLY A 198 22.44 -5.01 -18.72
C GLY A 198 23.95 -4.75 -18.77
N HIS A 199 24.74 -5.73 -19.09
CA HIS A 199 26.19 -5.52 -19.23
C HIS A 199 26.51 -4.81 -20.54
N ALA A 200 27.50 -3.92 -20.52
CA ALA A 200 28.01 -3.25 -21.72
C ALA A 200 28.54 -4.20 -22.80
N SER A 201 28.83 -5.45 -22.46
CA SER A 201 29.17 -6.52 -23.37
C SER A 201 27.98 -7.43 -23.61
N LEU A 202 27.48 -7.46 -24.84
CA LEU A 202 26.48 -8.43 -25.25
C LEU A 202 27.04 -9.85 -25.12
N GLU A 203 26.26 -10.69 -24.45
CA GLU A 203 26.63 -12.08 -24.26
C GLU A 203 26.40 -12.93 -25.51
N ASP A 204 27.11 -14.07 -25.64
CA ASP A 204 26.92 -15.00 -26.76
C ASP A 204 25.49 -15.61 -26.72
N ILE A 205 24.77 -15.49 -27.83
CA ILE A 205 23.48 -16.11 -28.03
C ILE A 205 23.64 -17.40 -28.83
N GLN A 206 23.23 -18.52 -28.21
CA GLN A 206 23.25 -19.84 -28.85
C GLN A 206 21.79 -20.23 -29.21
N LEU A 207 21.50 -20.27 -30.50
CA LEU A 207 20.20 -20.63 -31.04
C LEU A 207 20.25 -22.05 -31.59
N GLY A 208 19.82 -23.01 -30.79
CA GLY A 208 19.75 -24.42 -31.16
C GLY A 208 18.31 -24.91 -31.22
N ALA A 209 18.08 -26.00 -31.92
CA ALA A 209 16.74 -26.62 -32.03
C ALA A 209 16.22 -27.15 -30.67
N ASP A 210 17.12 -27.59 -29.82
CA ASP A 210 16.77 -28.21 -28.54
C ASP A 210 16.96 -27.25 -27.34
N LEU A 211 17.74 -26.19 -27.52
CA LEU A 211 18.12 -25.28 -26.47
C LEU A 211 18.46 -23.90 -27.04
N VAL A 212 17.81 -22.88 -26.53
CA VAL A 212 18.21 -21.48 -26.70
C VAL A 212 18.93 -21.04 -25.44
N ARG A 213 20.07 -20.38 -25.57
CA ARG A 213 20.88 -19.88 -24.47
C ARG A 213 21.34 -18.45 -24.75
N VAL A 214 21.22 -17.58 -23.76
CA VAL A 214 21.70 -16.21 -23.77
C VAL A 214 22.68 -16.07 -22.61
N GLY A 215 23.96 -15.93 -22.92
CA GLY A 215 25.02 -15.98 -21.91
C GLY A 215 24.95 -17.27 -21.10
N ASP A 216 24.82 -17.16 -19.80
CA ASP A 216 24.63 -18.29 -18.89
C ASP A 216 23.19 -18.74 -18.74
N HIS A 217 22.23 -17.97 -19.23
CA HIS A 217 20.80 -18.26 -19.10
C HIS A 217 20.32 -19.26 -20.15
N ARG A 218 19.69 -20.33 -19.71
CA ARG A 218 19.02 -21.32 -20.53
C ARG A 218 17.52 -21.01 -20.58
N LEU A 219 16.96 -20.92 -21.79
CA LEU A 219 15.60 -20.51 -22.00
C LEU A 219 14.67 -21.73 -22.13
N CYS A 220 13.43 -21.58 -21.71
CA CYS A 220 12.33 -22.44 -22.06
C CYS A 220 11.11 -21.59 -22.46
N LEU A 221 10.35 -22.11 -23.39
CA LEU A 221 9.20 -21.42 -23.97
C LEU A 221 7.94 -22.29 -23.87
N HIS A 222 6.87 -21.70 -23.35
CA HIS A 222 5.53 -22.28 -23.41
C HIS A 222 4.65 -21.36 -24.25
N THR A 223 3.93 -21.96 -25.19
CA THR A 223 3.13 -21.23 -26.18
C THR A 223 1.66 -21.60 -26.11
N LEU A 224 0.81 -20.62 -26.40
CA LEU A 224 -0.58 -20.79 -26.77
C LEU A 224 -0.71 -20.35 -28.23
N SER A 225 -0.55 -21.30 -29.14
CA SER A 225 -0.46 -21.06 -30.60
C SER A 225 -1.67 -21.61 -31.33
N ASP A 226 -2.49 -22.43 -30.69
CA ASP A 226 -3.65 -23.08 -31.26
C ASP A 226 -4.90 -22.86 -30.41
N THR A 227 -6.06 -22.83 -31.03
CA THR A 227 -7.35 -22.76 -30.32
C THR A 227 -7.59 -23.95 -29.39
N GLU A 228 -6.99 -25.10 -29.68
CA GLU A 228 -7.06 -26.27 -28.77
C GLU A 228 -6.29 -26.08 -27.46
N ASP A 229 -5.36 -25.12 -27.41
CA ASP A 229 -4.58 -24.82 -26.21
C ASP A 229 -5.36 -23.90 -25.25
N LEU A 230 -6.44 -23.27 -25.70
CA LEU A 230 -7.19 -22.26 -25.00
C LEU A 230 -8.34 -22.84 -24.16
N PRO A 231 -8.76 -22.15 -23.09
CA PRO A 231 -9.92 -22.53 -22.31
C PRO A 231 -11.23 -22.28 -23.07
N THR A 232 -12.28 -22.96 -22.68
CA THR A 232 -13.62 -22.81 -23.29
C THR A 232 -14.29 -21.48 -22.94
N ARG A 233 -13.85 -20.82 -21.87
CA ARG A 233 -14.37 -19.52 -21.40
C ARG A 233 -13.23 -18.68 -20.86
N VAL A 234 -13.32 -17.39 -21.10
CA VAL A 234 -12.42 -16.38 -20.56
C VAL A 234 -13.24 -15.29 -19.89
N SER A 235 -12.64 -14.60 -18.94
CA SER A 235 -13.21 -13.45 -18.24
C SER A 235 -12.14 -12.38 -18.03
N THR A 236 -12.56 -11.18 -17.71
CA THR A 236 -11.62 -10.07 -17.41
C THR A 236 -10.90 -10.29 -16.10
N ASP A 237 -11.57 -10.94 -15.14
CA ASP A 237 -11.07 -11.24 -13.80
C ASP A 237 -11.54 -12.61 -13.32
N GLY A 238 -10.87 -13.13 -12.33
CA GLY A 238 -11.18 -14.39 -11.68
C GLY A 238 -11.08 -14.31 -10.16
N ARG A 239 -11.78 -15.22 -9.48
CA ARG A 239 -11.69 -15.37 -8.04
C ARG A 239 -10.35 -15.99 -7.64
N TYR A 240 -9.63 -15.36 -6.74
CA TYR A 240 -8.38 -15.89 -6.19
C TYR A 240 -8.64 -16.63 -4.87
N GLU A 241 -8.68 -17.95 -4.94
CA GLU A 241 -9.14 -18.83 -3.84
C GLU A 241 -8.32 -18.69 -2.55
N ARG A 242 -6.99 -18.47 -2.66
CA ARG A 242 -6.11 -18.35 -1.48
C ARG A 242 -6.44 -17.20 -0.54
N LEU A 243 -7.06 -16.14 -1.06
CA LEU A 243 -7.41 -14.93 -0.30
C LEU A 243 -8.91 -14.67 -0.23
N SER A 244 -9.72 -15.46 -0.95
CA SER A 244 -11.18 -15.37 -0.89
C SER A 244 -11.74 -16.12 0.31
N THR A 245 -12.92 -15.70 0.76
CA THR A 245 -13.66 -16.32 1.84
C THR A 245 -15.09 -16.68 1.37
N ASP A 246 -15.87 -17.36 2.20
CA ASP A 246 -17.30 -17.62 1.90
C ASP A 246 -18.16 -16.36 1.79
N ARG A 247 -17.61 -15.20 2.18
CA ARG A 247 -18.34 -13.91 2.23
C ARG A 247 -17.71 -12.81 1.40
N SER A 248 -16.60 -13.08 0.76
CA SER A 248 -15.87 -12.07 -0.03
C SER A 248 -15.01 -12.71 -1.08
N ASP A 249 -15.03 -12.16 -2.28
CA ASP A 249 -14.22 -12.56 -3.41
C ASP A 249 -13.03 -11.61 -3.56
N CYS A 250 -11.83 -12.12 -3.35
CA CYS A 250 -10.62 -11.45 -3.75
C CYS A 250 -10.36 -11.77 -5.23
N ARG A 251 -10.25 -10.78 -6.07
CA ARG A 251 -10.19 -10.96 -7.52
C ARG A 251 -8.86 -10.54 -8.11
N LEU A 252 -8.47 -11.21 -9.17
CA LEU A 252 -7.29 -10.93 -9.97
C LEU A 252 -7.65 -11.03 -11.47
N SER A 253 -6.85 -10.43 -12.34
CA SER A 253 -7.01 -10.62 -13.78
C SER A 253 -6.83 -12.08 -14.17
N PHE A 254 -7.48 -12.49 -15.25
CA PHE A 254 -7.44 -13.85 -15.77
C PHE A 254 -6.01 -14.36 -16.00
N ALA A 255 -5.13 -13.51 -16.49
CA ALA A 255 -3.74 -13.86 -16.80
C ALA A 255 -2.78 -13.82 -15.58
N SER A 256 -3.26 -13.49 -14.37
CA SER A 256 -2.40 -13.40 -13.17
C SER A 256 -1.58 -14.66 -12.86
N PRO A 257 -2.04 -15.89 -13.13
CA PRO A 257 -1.22 -17.08 -12.89
C PRO A 257 0.11 -17.10 -13.64
N VAL A 258 0.15 -16.59 -14.87
CA VAL A 258 1.38 -16.44 -15.67
C VAL A 258 2.06 -15.07 -15.51
N GLY A 259 1.53 -14.25 -14.61
CA GLY A 259 2.06 -12.95 -14.23
C GLY A 259 2.71 -12.97 -12.85
N LEU A 260 2.23 -12.12 -11.96
CA LEU A 260 2.78 -11.91 -10.60
C LEU A 260 2.74 -13.14 -9.68
N LEU A 261 1.90 -14.13 -9.97
CA LEU A 261 1.82 -15.36 -9.17
C LEU A 261 2.87 -16.40 -9.55
N LEU A 262 3.56 -16.24 -10.68
CA LEU A 262 4.64 -17.11 -11.12
C LEU A 262 5.97 -16.63 -10.55
N SER A 263 6.68 -17.48 -9.80
CA SER A 263 7.86 -17.10 -9.00
C SER A 263 9.20 -17.41 -9.70
N CYS A 264 9.34 -17.08 -10.98
CA CYS A 264 10.58 -17.26 -11.73
C CYS A 264 10.85 -16.08 -12.67
N ASN A 265 12.09 -15.95 -13.15
CA ASN A 265 12.39 -14.99 -14.20
C ASN A 265 11.70 -15.37 -15.50
N HIS A 266 10.88 -14.48 -16.03
CA HIS A 266 10.16 -14.71 -17.29
C HIS A 266 9.71 -13.43 -17.95
N ILE A 267 9.46 -13.53 -19.25
CA ILE A 267 8.74 -12.52 -20.05
C ILE A 267 7.46 -13.19 -20.53
N TYR A 268 6.31 -12.59 -20.19
CA TYR A 268 5.03 -12.97 -20.77
C TYR A 268 4.74 -12.07 -21.97
N ASN A 269 4.72 -12.66 -23.16
CA ASN A 269 4.46 -11.98 -24.43
C ASN A 269 3.03 -12.17 -24.85
N GLN A 270 2.38 -11.08 -25.27
CA GLN A 270 1.02 -11.05 -25.78
C GLN A 270 1.01 -10.34 -27.14
N TYR A 271 0.66 -11.07 -28.18
CA TYR A 271 0.60 -10.56 -29.54
C TYR A 271 -0.82 -10.53 -30.07
N LEU A 272 -1.25 -9.39 -30.61
CA LEU A 272 -2.49 -9.25 -31.39
C LEU A 272 -2.14 -8.71 -32.76
N PHE A 273 -2.53 -9.44 -33.79
CA PHE A 273 -2.30 -9.10 -35.18
C PHE A 273 -3.62 -8.60 -35.80
N ILE A 274 -3.70 -7.30 -36.05
CA ILE A 274 -4.89 -6.66 -36.65
C ILE A 274 -4.86 -6.84 -38.14
N GLU A 275 -5.65 -7.79 -38.63
CA GLU A 275 -5.80 -8.04 -40.07
C GLU A 275 -7.02 -7.31 -40.64
N ASP A 276 -7.23 -7.44 -41.95
CA ASP A 276 -8.49 -7.07 -42.61
C ASP A 276 -9.55 -8.10 -42.19
N SER A 277 -10.41 -7.72 -41.22
CA SER A 277 -11.44 -8.61 -40.67
C SER A 277 -12.42 -9.07 -41.71
N ASP A 278 -12.87 -8.15 -42.60
CA ASP A 278 -13.87 -8.48 -43.66
C ASP A 278 -13.29 -9.49 -44.64
N ALA A 279 -12.06 -9.25 -45.11
CA ALA A 279 -11.37 -10.20 -46.01
C ALA A 279 -11.11 -11.55 -45.33
N THR A 280 -10.90 -11.56 -44.01
CA THR A 280 -10.72 -12.81 -43.21
C THR A 280 -12.04 -13.57 -43.13
N LEU A 281 -13.14 -12.92 -42.80
CA LEU A 281 -14.47 -13.55 -42.72
C LEU A 281 -14.93 -14.07 -44.10
N GLU A 282 -14.74 -13.31 -45.19
CA GLU A 282 -15.00 -13.79 -46.57
C GLU A 282 -14.19 -15.06 -46.90
N ARG A 283 -12.94 -15.11 -46.48
CA ARG A 283 -12.09 -16.31 -46.62
C ARG A 283 -12.66 -17.49 -45.87
N PHE A 284 -13.11 -17.29 -44.63
CA PHE A 284 -13.76 -18.34 -43.81
C PHE A 284 -15.10 -18.79 -44.41
N GLU A 285 -15.91 -17.89 -44.91
CA GLU A 285 -17.14 -18.28 -45.64
C GLU A 285 -16.84 -19.17 -46.86
N LYS A 286 -15.81 -18.85 -47.63
CA LYS A 286 -15.34 -19.68 -48.72
C LYS A 286 -14.83 -21.03 -48.25
N GLN A 287 -14.10 -21.05 -47.12
CA GLN A 287 -13.60 -22.28 -46.54
C GLN A 287 -14.75 -23.16 -45.99
N ALA A 288 -15.75 -22.58 -45.34
CA ALA A 288 -16.94 -23.30 -44.85
C ALA A 288 -17.69 -23.95 -46.01
N ARG A 289 -17.90 -23.21 -47.14
CA ARG A 289 -18.49 -23.77 -48.37
C ARG A 289 -17.69 -24.94 -48.94
N ASN A 290 -16.38 -24.88 -48.95
CA ASN A 290 -15.51 -25.96 -49.39
C ASN A 290 -15.59 -27.17 -48.43
N MET A 291 -15.58 -26.98 -47.11
CA MET A 291 -15.71 -28.05 -46.11
C MET A 291 -17.09 -28.71 -46.18
N HIS A 292 -18.16 -27.94 -46.40
CA HIS A 292 -19.51 -28.47 -46.62
C HIS A 292 -19.56 -29.49 -47.75
N SER A 293 -18.91 -29.17 -48.86
CA SER A 293 -18.84 -30.11 -50.01
C SER A 293 -18.07 -31.38 -49.71
N LEU A 294 -17.11 -31.33 -48.79
CA LEU A 294 -16.24 -32.41 -48.36
C LEU A 294 -16.74 -33.13 -47.06
N ALA A 295 -17.75 -32.62 -46.38
CA ALA A 295 -18.29 -33.12 -45.14
C ALA A 295 -18.81 -34.56 -45.25
N ARG A 296 -19.32 -34.92 -46.42
CA ARG A 296 -19.80 -36.29 -46.73
C ARG A 296 -18.69 -37.35 -46.71
N TYR A 297 -17.44 -36.95 -46.87
CA TYR A 297 -16.30 -37.86 -46.96
C TYR A 297 -15.46 -37.96 -45.68
N SER A 298 -15.63 -37.04 -44.74
CA SER A 298 -14.85 -37.03 -43.49
C SER A 298 -15.62 -36.33 -42.42
N ARG A 299 -15.72 -36.99 -41.24
CA ARG A 299 -16.29 -36.38 -40.03
C ARG A 299 -15.50 -35.17 -39.56
N SER A 300 -14.19 -35.17 -39.77
CA SER A 300 -13.33 -34.03 -39.46
C SER A 300 -13.73 -32.79 -40.26
N ASN A 301 -14.03 -32.95 -41.55
CA ASN A 301 -14.48 -31.82 -42.36
C ASN A 301 -15.85 -31.29 -41.93
N GLN A 302 -16.72 -32.15 -41.45
CA GLN A 302 -18.02 -31.77 -40.89
C GLN A 302 -17.83 -30.94 -39.59
N ILE A 303 -16.98 -31.38 -38.69
CA ILE A 303 -16.69 -30.69 -37.44
C ILE A 303 -16.04 -29.34 -37.74
N ASN A 304 -15.07 -29.28 -38.66
CA ASN A 304 -14.43 -28.04 -39.03
C ASN A 304 -15.41 -27.04 -39.71
N GLU A 305 -16.35 -27.53 -40.52
CA GLU A 305 -17.42 -26.71 -41.04
C GLU A 305 -18.28 -26.09 -39.92
N GLU A 306 -18.75 -26.93 -38.98
CA GLU A 306 -19.57 -26.49 -37.84
C GLU A 306 -18.84 -25.39 -37.02
N TRP A 307 -17.55 -25.54 -36.72
CA TRP A 307 -16.75 -24.55 -35.99
C TRP A 307 -16.58 -23.25 -36.80
N ILE A 308 -16.30 -23.33 -38.08
CA ILE A 308 -16.18 -22.13 -38.92
C ILE A 308 -17.52 -21.40 -39.01
N GLN A 309 -18.64 -22.13 -39.16
CA GLN A 309 -19.98 -21.53 -39.18
C GLN A 309 -20.31 -20.84 -37.84
N GLU A 310 -19.97 -21.46 -36.72
CA GLU A 310 -20.15 -20.87 -35.39
C GLU A 310 -19.35 -19.59 -35.26
N TYR A 311 -18.08 -19.60 -35.66
CA TYR A 311 -17.22 -18.40 -35.67
C TYR A 311 -17.81 -17.26 -36.51
N LEU A 312 -18.27 -17.56 -37.72
CA LEU A 312 -18.91 -16.60 -38.62
C LEU A 312 -20.22 -16.06 -38.03
N ASN A 313 -21.04 -16.92 -37.46
CA ASN A 313 -22.29 -16.52 -36.81
C ASN A 313 -22.05 -15.57 -35.64
N ILE A 314 -21.08 -15.86 -34.80
CA ILE A 314 -20.70 -15.00 -33.67
C ILE A 314 -20.16 -13.65 -34.20
N ALA A 315 -19.25 -13.69 -35.16
CA ALA A 315 -18.66 -12.48 -35.75
C ALA A 315 -19.74 -11.53 -36.32
N HIS A 316 -20.69 -12.08 -37.13
CA HIS A 316 -21.73 -11.27 -37.76
C HIS A 316 -22.84 -10.84 -36.79
N SER A 317 -23.28 -11.73 -35.89
CA SER A 317 -24.39 -11.41 -34.96
C SER A 317 -24.01 -10.38 -33.90
N GLN A 318 -22.75 -10.37 -33.45
CA GLN A 318 -22.26 -9.48 -32.41
C GLN A 318 -21.38 -8.33 -32.98
N GLY A 319 -21.08 -8.33 -34.28
CA GLY A 319 -20.22 -7.31 -34.90
C GLY A 319 -18.77 -7.32 -34.36
N LEU A 320 -18.23 -8.52 -34.06
CA LEU A 320 -16.91 -8.70 -33.53
C LEU A 320 -15.83 -8.59 -34.60
N THR A 321 -14.69 -8.02 -34.22
CA THR A 321 -13.54 -7.87 -35.12
C THR A 321 -12.65 -9.11 -35.04
N SER A 322 -12.47 -9.83 -36.14
CA SER A 322 -11.56 -10.97 -36.25
C SER A 322 -10.10 -10.51 -36.28
N ILE A 323 -9.27 -11.12 -35.44
CA ILE A 323 -7.83 -10.90 -35.36
C ILE A 323 -7.10 -12.23 -35.26
N ARG A 324 -5.76 -12.23 -35.40
CA ARG A 324 -4.93 -13.34 -34.91
C ARG A 324 -4.28 -12.97 -33.59
N ALA A 325 -4.08 -13.95 -32.72
CA ALA A 325 -3.41 -13.76 -31.44
C ALA A 325 -2.39 -14.87 -31.18
N HIS A 326 -1.45 -14.55 -30.29
CA HIS A 326 -0.50 -15.53 -29.74
C HIS A 326 -0.07 -15.09 -28.35
N PHE A 327 0.08 -16.04 -27.43
CA PHE A 327 0.58 -15.79 -26.08
C PHE A 327 1.70 -16.78 -25.77
N ASN A 328 2.78 -16.29 -25.14
CA ASN A 328 3.85 -17.19 -24.71
C ASN A 328 4.52 -16.70 -23.42
N VAL A 329 5.02 -17.66 -22.66
CA VAL A 329 5.86 -17.43 -21.48
C VAL A 329 7.28 -17.89 -21.81
N LEU A 330 8.18 -16.93 -21.92
CA LEU A 330 9.61 -17.15 -22.09
C LEU A 330 10.27 -17.06 -20.70
N ALA A 331 10.69 -18.19 -20.15
CA ALA A 331 11.31 -18.26 -18.84
C ALA A 331 12.76 -18.75 -18.94
N TRP A 332 13.59 -18.41 -17.96
CA TRP A 332 15.00 -18.79 -17.97
C TRP A 332 15.58 -19.01 -16.58
N SER A 333 16.70 -19.75 -16.57
CA SER A 333 17.58 -19.92 -15.41
C SER A 333 19.00 -20.23 -15.88
N SER A 334 19.98 -19.86 -15.08
CA SER A 334 21.39 -20.27 -15.26
C SER A 334 21.61 -21.74 -14.84
N GLU A 335 20.79 -22.26 -13.92
CA GLU A 335 20.89 -23.62 -13.41
C GLU A 335 19.94 -24.60 -14.13
N ALA A 336 20.48 -25.76 -14.55
CA ALA A 336 19.72 -26.75 -15.30
C ALA A 336 18.60 -27.40 -14.48
N ASP A 337 18.80 -27.60 -13.18
CA ASP A 337 17.80 -28.23 -12.31
C ASP A 337 16.66 -27.28 -11.99
N GLN A 338 16.95 -25.98 -11.77
CA GLN A 338 15.93 -24.94 -11.62
C GLN A 338 15.08 -24.80 -12.90
N LEU A 339 15.70 -24.88 -14.08
CA LEU A 339 14.97 -24.80 -15.34
C LEU A 339 13.92 -25.89 -15.47
N ARG A 340 14.19 -27.10 -14.95
CA ARG A 340 13.21 -28.20 -14.95
C ARG A 340 12.00 -27.87 -14.05
N GLN A 341 12.25 -27.28 -12.89
CA GLN A 341 11.18 -26.83 -12.00
C GLN A 341 10.38 -25.69 -12.62
N ILE A 342 11.07 -24.68 -13.19
CA ILE A 342 10.42 -23.56 -13.88
C ILE A 342 9.46 -24.05 -14.99
N LYS A 343 9.86 -25.07 -15.78
CA LYS A 343 8.98 -25.66 -16.78
C LYS A 343 7.69 -26.21 -16.19
N ASN A 344 7.79 -26.87 -15.04
CA ASN A 344 6.61 -27.39 -14.35
C ASN A 344 5.74 -26.27 -13.76
N ASP A 345 6.37 -25.23 -13.20
CA ASP A 345 5.68 -24.11 -12.60
C ASP A 345 4.90 -23.30 -13.66
N VAL A 346 5.53 -23.02 -14.82
CA VAL A 346 4.86 -22.37 -15.96
C VAL A 346 3.72 -23.25 -16.49
N GLY A 347 3.96 -24.56 -16.65
CA GLY A 347 2.92 -25.47 -17.06
C GLY A 347 1.74 -25.51 -16.10
N SER A 348 2.00 -25.48 -14.80
CA SER A 348 0.96 -25.42 -13.76
C SER A 348 0.21 -24.08 -13.78
N ALA A 349 0.89 -22.98 -14.02
CA ALA A 349 0.28 -21.65 -14.13
C ALA A 349 -0.70 -21.59 -15.31
N LEU A 350 -0.29 -22.11 -16.48
CA LEU A 350 -1.17 -22.21 -17.66
C LEU A 350 -2.37 -23.13 -17.40
N ALA A 351 -2.16 -24.25 -16.70
CA ALA A 351 -3.25 -25.17 -16.34
C ALA A 351 -4.26 -24.52 -15.36
N LEU A 352 -3.81 -23.62 -14.46
CA LEU A 352 -4.72 -22.83 -13.62
C LEU A 352 -5.62 -21.89 -14.43
N MET A 353 -5.19 -21.46 -15.62
CA MET A 353 -5.99 -20.71 -16.59
C MET A 353 -6.84 -21.63 -17.49
N GLU A 354 -6.93 -22.92 -17.19
CA GLU A 354 -7.59 -23.95 -18.03
C GLU A 354 -6.96 -24.07 -19.44
N CYS A 355 -5.75 -23.54 -19.64
CA CYS A 355 -5.00 -23.70 -20.88
C CYS A 355 -4.24 -25.01 -20.90
N LYS A 356 -4.05 -25.60 -22.11
CA LYS A 356 -3.15 -26.74 -22.29
C LYS A 356 -1.70 -26.25 -22.44
N PRO A 357 -0.81 -26.55 -21.48
CA PRO A 357 0.55 -26.09 -21.55
C PRO A 357 1.32 -26.80 -22.69
N ARG A 358 1.69 -26.05 -23.71
CA ARG A 358 2.51 -26.54 -24.81
C ARG A 358 3.94 -26.04 -24.65
N HIS A 359 4.87 -26.93 -24.35
CA HIS A 359 6.29 -26.62 -24.36
C HIS A 359 6.81 -26.64 -25.81
N ASN A 360 7.16 -25.46 -26.34
CA ASN A 360 7.70 -25.32 -27.69
C ASN A 360 9.24 -25.41 -27.64
N THR A 361 9.83 -26.28 -28.48
CA THR A 361 11.27 -26.42 -28.61
C THR A 361 11.78 -26.09 -30.01
N ILE A 362 10.91 -26.23 -31.03
CA ILE A 362 11.29 -26.08 -32.42
C ILE A 362 11.43 -24.61 -32.78
N ASP A 363 10.41 -23.81 -32.44
CA ASP A 363 10.31 -22.39 -32.82
C ASP A 363 10.82 -21.44 -31.73
N THR A 364 11.34 -21.95 -30.62
CA THR A 364 11.85 -21.14 -29.50
C THR A 364 12.82 -20.04 -29.97
N ALA A 365 13.74 -20.38 -30.86
CA ALA A 365 14.72 -19.43 -31.38
C ALA A 365 14.05 -18.31 -32.21
N THR A 366 13.09 -18.69 -33.09
CA THR A 366 12.36 -17.74 -33.95
C THR A 366 11.42 -16.85 -33.12
N LEU A 367 10.73 -17.41 -32.14
CA LEU A 367 9.82 -16.68 -31.24
C LEU A 367 10.60 -15.76 -30.28
N TYR A 368 11.75 -16.21 -29.74
CA TYR A 368 12.66 -15.32 -29.02
C TYR A 368 13.11 -14.15 -29.86
N TRP A 369 13.44 -14.40 -31.16
CA TRP A 369 13.87 -13.35 -32.07
C TRP A 369 12.76 -12.37 -32.41
N ALA A 370 11.53 -12.86 -32.60
CA ALA A 370 10.36 -12.02 -32.80
C ALA A 370 9.97 -11.21 -31.56
N GLY A 371 10.36 -11.68 -30.37
CA GLY A 371 10.16 -11.00 -29.10
C GLY A 371 11.07 -9.80 -28.85
N ILE A 372 12.11 -9.59 -29.68
CA ILE A 372 12.96 -8.40 -29.58
C ILE A 372 12.08 -7.15 -29.71
N PRO A 373 12.18 -6.17 -28.80
CA PRO A 373 11.44 -4.92 -28.91
C PRO A 373 11.56 -4.28 -30.31
N GLY A 374 10.43 -4.06 -30.99
CA GLY A 374 10.41 -3.53 -32.35
C GLY A 374 10.51 -4.57 -33.47
N ASN A 375 10.61 -5.88 -33.15
CA ASN A 375 10.71 -6.94 -34.18
C ASN A 375 9.46 -7.84 -34.28
N ALA A 376 8.33 -7.42 -33.71
CA ALA A 376 7.08 -8.21 -33.69
C ALA A 376 6.54 -8.54 -35.10
N ALA A 377 6.90 -7.76 -36.12
CA ALA A 377 6.51 -8.04 -37.51
C ALA A 377 7.21 -9.28 -38.11
N ASP A 378 8.29 -9.77 -37.49
CA ASP A 378 9.00 -11.00 -37.86
C ASP A 378 8.34 -12.28 -37.30
N PHE A 379 7.20 -12.13 -36.62
CA PHE A 379 6.49 -13.23 -35.96
C PHE A 379 5.93 -14.23 -36.99
N PRO A 380 6.16 -15.55 -36.84
CA PRO A 380 5.67 -16.55 -37.80
C PRO A 380 4.15 -16.74 -37.70
N SER A 381 3.47 -16.69 -38.87
CA SER A 381 2.01 -16.75 -38.93
C SER A 381 1.41 -18.08 -38.46
N GLU A 382 2.13 -19.19 -38.61
CA GLU A 382 1.71 -20.52 -38.18
C GLU A 382 1.66 -20.71 -36.67
N GLU A 383 2.35 -19.85 -35.91
CA GLU A 383 2.33 -19.86 -34.44
C GLU A 383 1.22 -18.98 -33.85
N SER A 384 0.23 -18.58 -34.64
CA SER A 384 -0.88 -17.73 -34.21
C SER A 384 -2.23 -18.33 -34.57
N PHE A 385 -3.25 -18.04 -33.77
CA PHE A 385 -4.62 -18.53 -33.96
C PHE A 385 -5.60 -17.38 -34.20
N TYR A 386 -6.73 -17.67 -34.87
CA TYR A 386 -7.81 -16.72 -35.08
C TYR A 386 -8.74 -16.64 -33.87
N THR A 387 -9.07 -15.41 -33.50
CA THR A 387 -9.97 -15.08 -32.38
C THR A 387 -10.57 -13.68 -32.61
N PHE A 388 -11.28 -13.17 -31.59
CA PHE A 388 -11.79 -11.79 -31.56
C PHE A 388 -10.97 -10.95 -30.54
N ILE A 389 -11.06 -9.62 -30.65
CA ILE A 389 -10.33 -8.70 -29.78
C ILE A 389 -10.72 -8.94 -28.31
N GLU A 390 -12.01 -9.07 -28.02
CA GLU A 390 -12.54 -9.14 -26.67
C GLU A 390 -11.99 -10.34 -25.87
N PRO A 391 -12.09 -11.60 -26.35
CA PRO A 391 -11.52 -12.73 -25.62
C PRO A 391 -9.98 -12.70 -25.56
N ALA A 392 -9.32 -12.17 -26.59
CA ALA A 392 -7.86 -12.06 -26.60
C ALA A 392 -7.34 -11.10 -25.51
N LEU A 393 -8.06 -10.03 -25.23
CA LEU A 393 -7.71 -9.05 -24.20
C LEU A 393 -7.81 -9.60 -22.77
N CYS A 394 -8.56 -10.65 -22.53
CA CYS A 394 -8.60 -11.32 -21.22
C CYS A 394 -7.23 -11.92 -20.85
N PHE A 395 -6.37 -12.19 -21.82
CA PHE A 395 -5.00 -12.66 -21.61
C PHE A 395 -3.99 -11.55 -21.29
N PHE A 396 -4.41 -10.28 -21.28
CA PHE A 396 -3.55 -9.19 -20.83
C PHE A 396 -3.49 -9.18 -19.31
N THR A 397 -2.28 -9.05 -18.75
CA THR A 397 -2.14 -8.77 -17.31
C THR A 397 -2.66 -7.36 -17.04
N ALA A 398 -3.35 -7.18 -15.92
CA ALA A 398 -3.99 -5.92 -15.57
C ALA A 398 -3.48 -5.31 -14.26
N GLU A 399 -2.56 -5.98 -13.54
CA GLU A 399 -2.02 -5.52 -12.26
C GLU A 399 -0.50 -5.57 -12.22
N THR A 400 0.06 -4.79 -11.28
CA THR A 400 1.50 -4.78 -10.98
C THR A 400 1.77 -4.88 -9.47
N ASN A 401 3.03 -4.97 -9.09
CA ASN A 401 3.49 -4.96 -7.70
C ASN A 401 3.10 -3.67 -6.98
N TYR A 402 3.05 -3.71 -5.66
CA TYR A 402 2.90 -2.51 -4.83
C TYR A 402 4.08 -1.55 -5.06
N LYS A 403 3.75 -0.26 -5.13
CA LYS A 403 4.70 0.83 -5.41
C LYS A 403 5.11 1.56 -4.13
N ASP A 404 6.34 2.02 -4.09
CA ASP A 404 6.82 2.90 -3.04
C ASP A 404 6.19 4.29 -3.15
N SER A 405 5.84 4.90 -2.01
CA SER A 405 5.43 6.29 -1.96
C SER A 405 6.63 7.20 -2.22
N LEU A 406 6.52 8.09 -3.18
CA LEU A 406 7.54 9.12 -3.48
C LEU A 406 7.44 10.26 -2.46
N SER A 407 7.79 9.99 -1.22
CA SER A 407 7.72 10.92 -0.09
C SER A 407 8.89 10.67 0.86
N PRO A 408 9.48 11.72 1.47
CA PRO A 408 10.51 11.55 2.49
C PRO A 408 9.94 11.04 3.83
N PHE A 409 8.63 11.18 4.04
CA PHE A 409 7.93 10.74 5.23
C PHE A 409 7.08 9.51 4.94
N GLY A 410 7.12 8.53 5.83
CA GLY A 410 6.30 7.32 5.70
C GLY A 410 6.73 6.21 6.63
N ILE A 411 6.11 5.07 6.47
CA ILE A 411 6.40 3.85 7.23
C ILE A 411 6.88 2.74 6.28
N LYS A 412 7.83 1.94 6.73
CA LYS A 412 8.27 0.75 6.00
C LYS A 412 7.31 -0.39 6.34
N MET A 413 6.65 -0.89 5.33
CA MET A 413 5.82 -2.09 5.37
C MET A 413 6.43 -3.13 4.44
N ALA A 414 5.82 -4.30 4.31
CA ALA A 414 6.23 -5.28 3.32
C ALA A 414 5.06 -5.66 2.40
N ASP A 415 5.37 -5.98 1.17
CA ASP A 415 4.43 -6.60 0.23
C ASP A 415 3.96 -7.95 0.79
N ARG A 416 2.65 -8.21 0.72
CA ARG A 416 2.05 -9.41 1.32
C ARG A 416 2.45 -10.71 0.62
N LEU A 417 2.73 -10.66 -0.68
CA LEU A 417 3.12 -11.84 -1.46
C LEU A 417 4.64 -12.02 -1.46
N SER A 418 5.38 -11.05 -1.98
CA SER A 418 6.83 -11.14 -2.15
C SER A 418 7.62 -10.88 -0.88
N GLY A 419 7.05 -10.11 0.07
CA GLY A 419 7.78 -9.64 1.24
C GLY A 419 8.80 -8.54 0.92
N LYS A 420 8.76 -7.96 -0.27
CA LYS A 420 9.56 -6.77 -0.59
C LYS A 420 9.19 -5.64 0.37
N PRO A 421 10.18 -4.97 1.01
CA PRO A 421 9.86 -3.80 1.81
C PRO A 421 9.38 -2.66 0.91
N ILE A 422 8.36 -1.95 1.40
CA ILE A 422 7.69 -0.85 0.71
C ILE A 422 7.68 0.35 1.62
N HIS A 423 8.07 1.50 1.10
CA HIS A 423 7.93 2.78 1.77
C HIS A 423 6.52 3.35 1.51
N LEU A 424 5.73 3.49 2.57
CA LEU A 424 4.33 3.89 2.49
C LEU A 424 4.07 5.19 3.26
N ASP A 425 3.67 6.24 2.57
CA ASP A 425 3.18 7.47 3.19
C ASP A 425 1.64 7.45 3.28
N ILE A 426 1.14 7.39 4.50
CA ILE A 426 -0.29 7.40 4.82
C ILE A 426 -0.77 8.76 5.37
N SER A 427 0.02 9.81 5.23
CA SER A 427 -0.23 11.12 5.83
C SER A 427 -0.06 12.27 4.86
N ASP A 428 1.17 12.50 4.35
CA ASP A 428 1.49 13.74 3.63
C ASP A 428 1.24 13.65 2.13
N LEU A 429 1.74 12.61 1.48
CA LEU A 429 1.57 12.44 0.04
C LEU A 429 0.09 12.26 -0.35
N PRO A 430 -0.71 11.44 0.35
CA PRO A 430 -2.14 11.36 0.09
C PRO A 430 -2.86 12.69 0.28
N MET A 431 -2.45 13.49 1.27
CA MET A 431 -3.02 14.82 1.50
C MET A 431 -2.64 15.81 0.39
N LYS A 432 -1.39 15.78 -0.09
CA LYS A 432 -0.95 16.60 -1.24
C LYS A 432 -1.67 16.22 -2.54
N LYS A 433 -1.99 14.95 -2.73
CA LYS A 433 -2.74 14.43 -3.87
C LYS A 433 -4.27 14.62 -3.74
N GLY A 434 -4.75 15.16 -2.62
CA GLY A 434 -6.19 15.35 -2.39
C GLY A 434 -6.97 14.06 -2.10
N ILE A 435 -6.28 12.94 -1.82
CA ILE A 435 -6.89 11.66 -1.49
C ILE A 435 -7.49 11.70 -0.08
N ILE A 436 -6.81 12.37 0.85
CA ILE A 436 -7.27 12.63 2.20
C ILE A 436 -7.30 14.13 2.49
N THR A 437 -8.16 14.55 3.40
CA THR A 437 -8.32 15.95 3.82
C THR A 437 -7.68 16.23 5.18
N ASN A 438 -7.39 15.18 5.93
CA ASN A 438 -6.71 15.23 7.24
C ASN A 438 -5.81 14.00 7.42
N ARG A 439 -4.92 14.07 8.42
CA ARG A 439 -3.96 13.00 8.75
C ARG A 439 -4.45 12.06 9.85
N ASN A 440 -5.65 12.30 10.40
CA ASN A 440 -6.17 11.50 11.49
C ASN A 440 -6.41 10.06 11.08
N LYS A 441 -6.20 9.15 12.03
CA LYS A 441 -6.30 7.72 11.79
C LYS A 441 -7.24 7.06 12.79
N PHE A 442 -7.96 6.07 12.29
CA PHE A 442 -8.78 5.18 13.08
C PHE A 442 -8.27 3.75 12.92
N ILE A 443 -7.91 3.10 14.00
CA ILE A 443 -7.35 1.73 14.00
C ILE A 443 -8.31 0.79 14.73
N LEU A 444 -8.76 -0.24 14.03
CA LEU A 444 -9.66 -1.27 14.57
C LEU A 444 -9.01 -2.64 14.49
N GLY A 445 -8.98 -3.33 15.63
CA GLY A 445 -8.49 -4.71 15.65
C GLY A 445 -8.81 -5.43 16.95
N PRO A 446 -9.37 -6.65 16.88
CA PRO A 446 -9.64 -7.48 18.05
C PRO A 446 -8.38 -7.76 18.89
N SER A 447 -8.57 -8.19 20.13
CA SER A 447 -7.44 -8.67 20.94
C SER A 447 -6.70 -9.81 20.24
N GLY A 448 -5.37 -9.74 20.22
CA GLY A 448 -4.50 -10.71 19.55
C GLY A 448 -4.33 -10.51 18.03
N SER A 449 -4.96 -9.50 17.43
CA SER A 449 -4.81 -9.18 16.00
C SER A 449 -3.47 -8.56 15.62
N GLY A 450 -2.65 -8.12 16.60
CA GLY A 450 -1.36 -7.46 16.38
C GLY A 450 -1.41 -5.93 16.43
N LYS A 451 -2.46 -5.33 17.03
CA LYS A 451 -2.60 -3.86 17.15
C LYS A 451 -1.36 -3.19 17.71
N SER A 452 -1.01 -3.53 18.95
CA SER A 452 0.13 -2.92 19.65
C SER A 452 1.45 -3.12 18.92
N PHE A 453 1.58 -4.22 18.18
CA PHE A 453 2.74 -4.48 17.34
C PHE A 453 2.81 -3.52 16.14
N PHE A 454 1.72 -3.37 15.40
CA PHE A 454 1.63 -2.43 14.29
C PHE A 454 1.80 -0.97 14.76
N THR A 455 1.15 -0.58 15.86
CA THR A 455 1.25 0.78 16.37
C THR A 455 2.66 1.11 16.86
N ASN A 456 3.35 0.19 17.57
CA ASN A 456 4.77 0.36 17.91
C ASN A 456 5.63 0.56 16.66
N HIS A 457 5.42 -0.25 15.62
CA HIS A 457 6.15 -0.15 14.36
C HIS A 457 5.94 1.22 13.68
N MET A 458 4.70 1.72 13.68
CA MET A 458 4.37 3.03 13.12
C MET A 458 4.96 4.18 13.96
N VAL A 459 4.73 4.20 15.27
CA VAL A 459 5.15 5.33 16.12
C VAL A 459 6.66 5.44 16.25
N ARG A 460 7.40 4.31 16.24
CA ARG A 460 8.84 4.30 16.20
C ARG A 460 9.37 5.03 14.96
N GLN A 461 8.85 4.69 13.79
CA GLN A 461 9.28 5.30 12.53
C GLN A 461 8.92 6.80 12.48
N TYR A 462 7.77 7.19 13.01
CA TYR A 462 7.39 8.60 13.12
C TYR A 462 8.34 9.38 14.03
N TYR A 463 8.68 8.82 15.19
CA TYR A 463 9.65 9.41 16.10
C TYR A 463 11.03 9.58 15.46
N GLU A 464 11.53 8.56 14.77
CA GLU A 464 12.82 8.61 14.07
C GLU A 464 12.85 9.66 12.96
N GLN A 465 11.72 9.95 12.33
CA GLN A 465 11.55 11.00 11.32
C GLN A 465 11.26 12.39 11.91
N GLY A 466 11.46 12.57 13.22
CA GLY A 466 11.39 13.86 13.87
C GLY A 466 10.01 14.25 14.42
N ALA A 467 9.03 13.36 14.42
CA ALA A 467 7.73 13.64 15.03
C ALA A 467 7.80 13.66 16.57
N HIS A 468 7.00 14.52 17.19
CA HIS A 468 6.68 14.45 18.60
C HIS A 468 5.51 13.48 18.81
N VAL A 469 5.74 12.43 19.57
CA VAL A 469 4.81 11.31 19.80
C VAL A 469 4.31 11.34 21.22
N LEU A 470 3.00 11.38 21.40
CA LEU A 470 2.34 11.25 22.68
C LEU A 470 1.40 10.05 22.63
N LEU A 471 1.59 9.10 23.54
CA LEU A 471 0.85 7.85 23.59
C LEU A 471 0.05 7.77 24.88
N VAL A 472 -1.21 7.39 24.78
CA VAL A 472 -2.06 7.02 25.91
C VAL A 472 -2.28 5.52 25.83
N ASP A 473 -1.63 4.79 26.74
CA ASP A 473 -1.53 3.33 26.73
C ASP A 473 -2.40 2.69 27.82
N THR A 474 -2.90 1.50 27.54
CA THR A 474 -3.60 0.66 28.51
C THR A 474 -3.08 -0.77 28.39
N GLY A 475 -2.13 -1.16 29.20
CA GLY A 475 -1.56 -2.51 29.21
C GLY A 475 -0.07 -2.60 28.86
N ASN A 476 0.67 -1.54 29.11
CA ASN A 476 2.14 -1.48 28.96
C ASN A 476 2.67 -1.86 27.58
N SER A 477 1.92 -1.54 26.52
CA SER A 477 2.24 -1.94 25.15
C SER A 477 3.48 -1.25 24.58
N TYR A 478 3.78 -0.02 25.04
CA TYR A 478 4.88 0.80 24.51
C TYR A 478 6.09 0.89 25.46
N GLN A 479 6.08 0.17 26.57
CA GLN A 479 7.13 0.24 27.58
C GLN A 479 8.51 -0.12 27.03
N GLY A 480 8.63 -1.19 26.25
CA GLY A 480 9.91 -1.64 25.68
C GLY A 480 10.53 -0.60 24.73
N LEU A 481 9.73 -0.03 23.84
CA LEU A 481 10.19 1.03 22.93
C LEU A 481 10.54 2.31 23.69
N CYS A 482 9.71 2.71 24.65
CA CYS A 482 9.94 3.91 25.46
C CYS A 482 11.24 3.80 26.26
N GLU A 483 11.49 2.66 26.90
CA GLU A 483 12.69 2.39 27.68
C GLU A 483 13.96 2.39 26.80
N LEU A 484 13.88 1.81 25.60
CA LEU A 484 14.98 1.88 24.64
C LEU A 484 15.33 3.33 24.28
N ILE A 485 14.31 4.14 23.96
CA ILE A 485 14.50 5.57 23.65
C ILE A 485 15.06 6.32 24.85
N HIS A 486 14.51 6.09 26.04
CA HIS A 486 14.94 6.72 27.28
C HIS A 486 16.43 6.51 27.55
N ARG A 487 16.89 5.28 27.50
CA ARG A 487 18.29 4.92 27.74
C ARG A 487 19.20 5.50 26.65
N LYS A 488 18.79 5.43 25.40
CA LYS A 488 19.57 5.97 24.27
C LYS A 488 19.75 7.47 24.35
N THR A 489 18.70 8.20 24.72
CA THR A 489 18.71 9.66 24.84
C THR A 489 19.12 10.17 26.22
N LYS A 490 19.55 9.27 27.13
CA LYS A 490 19.92 9.58 28.52
C LYS A 490 18.82 10.36 29.26
N GLY A 491 17.55 10.04 28.99
CA GLY A 491 16.39 10.66 29.62
C GLY A 491 15.92 11.97 28.95
N GLU A 492 16.53 12.39 27.85
CA GLU A 492 16.01 13.54 27.11
C GLU A 492 14.65 13.22 26.48
N ASP A 493 14.50 12.04 25.88
CA ASP A 493 13.24 11.52 25.35
C ASP A 493 12.87 10.19 26.04
N GLY A 494 11.74 9.59 25.68
CA GLY A 494 11.29 8.35 26.25
C GLY A 494 10.78 8.49 27.68
N VAL A 495 9.84 9.38 27.90
CA VAL A 495 9.24 9.60 29.21
C VAL A 495 8.03 8.69 29.37
N TYR A 496 8.08 7.81 30.37
CA TYR A 496 7.02 6.86 30.69
C TYR A 496 6.33 7.26 32.01
N PHE A 497 5.09 7.69 31.89
CA PHE A 497 4.27 8.01 33.07
C PHE A 497 3.38 6.81 33.38
N THR A 498 3.52 6.29 34.59
CA THR A 498 2.60 5.31 35.16
C THR A 498 2.04 5.83 36.45
N TYR A 499 0.77 5.56 36.70
CA TYR A 499 0.17 5.88 37.99
C TYR A 499 0.43 4.74 38.98
N SER A 500 0.97 5.06 40.11
CA SER A 500 0.95 4.19 41.31
C SER A 500 0.71 5.04 42.54
N ASP A 501 0.23 4.43 43.62
CA ASP A 501 0.03 5.16 44.89
C ASP A 501 1.35 5.73 45.46
N GLU A 502 2.49 5.13 45.06
CA GLU A 502 3.83 5.59 45.44
C GLU A 502 4.36 6.71 44.52
N HIS A 503 3.93 6.70 43.26
CA HIS A 503 4.33 7.67 42.22
C HIS A 503 3.10 8.19 41.49
N PRO A 504 2.27 9.04 42.12
CA PRO A 504 1.08 9.56 41.50
C PRO A 504 1.42 10.57 40.39
N ILE A 505 0.60 10.60 39.35
CA ILE A 505 0.67 11.66 38.33
C ILE A 505 0.28 12.98 39.00
N SER A 506 1.18 13.96 38.99
CA SER A 506 0.94 15.29 39.52
C SER A 506 1.04 16.34 38.43
N PHE A 507 0.10 17.25 38.41
CA PHE A 507 -0.02 18.32 37.44
C PHE A 507 -0.50 19.61 38.09
N ASN A 508 -0.16 20.75 37.55
CA ASN A 508 -0.68 22.05 37.98
C ASN A 508 -1.38 22.74 36.81
N PRO A 509 -2.72 22.79 36.78
CA PRO A 509 -3.46 23.42 35.67
C PRO A 509 -3.23 24.92 35.57
N PHE A 510 -2.84 25.60 36.66
CA PHE A 510 -2.56 27.01 36.74
C PHE A 510 -1.09 27.36 36.45
N TYR A 511 -0.23 26.39 36.25
CA TYR A 511 1.18 26.65 35.93
C TYR A 511 1.34 27.27 34.55
N THR A 512 2.08 28.38 34.50
CA THR A 512 2.54 29.06 33.28
C THR A 512 3.92 29.66 33.56
N ASP A 513 4.83 29.62 32.59
CA ASP A 513 6.18 30.17 32.74
C ASP A 513 6.20 31.72 32.81
N ASP A 514 5.17 32.35 32.26
CA ASP A 514 5.12 33.80 31.99
C ASP A 514 3.84 34.49 32.50
N TYR A 515 3.06 33.83 33.34
CA TYR A 515 1.73 34.31 33.82
C TYR A 515 0.76 34.67 32.72
N VAL A 516 0.96 34.16 31.47
CA VAL A 516 0.05 34.39 30.35
C VAL A 516 -1.00 33.27 30.31
N PHE A 517 -2.25 33.63 30.51
CA PHE A 517 -3.41 32.74 30.41
C PHE A 517 -4.22 33.13 29.18
N ASP A 518 -3.98 32.47 28.06
CA ASP A 518 -4.80 32.64 26.85
C ASP A 518 -6.23 32.11 27.03
N VAL A 519 -7.09 32.38 26.06
CA VAL A 519 -8.53 31.98 26.12
C VAL A 519 -8.66 30.48 26.32
N GLU A 520 -7.81 29.72 25.71
CA GLU A 520 -7.87 28.26 25.68
C GLU A 520 -7.35 27.64 26.98
N LYS A 521 -6.30 28.22 27.56
CA LYS A 521 -5.84 27.80 28.89
C LYS A 521 -6.94 28.00 29.93
N ARG A 522 -7.67 29.12 29.84
CA ARG A 522 -8.82 29.42 30.69
C ARG A 522 -9.96 28.42 30.48
N GLU A 523 -10.29 28.11 29.20
CA GLU A 523 -11.32 27.11 28.87
C GLU A 523 -10.92 25.72 29.35
N SER A 524 -9.65 25.32 29.22
CA SER A 524 -9.13 24.06 29.71
C SER A 524 -9.25 23.95 31.24
N ILE A 525 -8.89 25.01 31.98
CA ILE A 525 -9.05 25.07 33.44
C ILE A 525 -10.54 24.95 33.82
N CYS A 526 -11.42 25.69 33.14
CA CYS A 526 -12.86 25.61 33.40
C CYS A 526 -13.40 24.21 33.11
N THR A 527 -13.03 23.59 32.03
CA THR A 527 -13.44 22.23 31.67
C THR A 527 -12.96 21.21 32.70
N LEU A 528 -11.71 21.32 33.15
CA LEU A 528 -11.17 20.48 34.21
C LEU A 528 -11.99 20.64 35.50
N LEU A 529 -12.22 21.87 35.96
CA LEU A 529 -12.96 22.16 37.19
C LEU A 529 -14.42 21.68 37.10
N LEU A 530 -15.07 21.82 35.97
CA LEU A 530 -16.43 21.29 35.72
C LEU A 530 -16.45 19.76 35.79
N THR A 531 -15.43 19.10 35.24
CA THR A 531 -15.30 17.64 35.29
C THR A 531 -15.01 17.13 36.71
N LEU A 532 -14.28 17.89 37.52
CA LEU A 532 -14.06 17.61 38.92
C LEU A 532 -15.33 17.80 39.77
N TRP A 533 -16.17 18.75 39.40
CA TRP A 533 -17.35 19.12 40.15
C TRP A 533 -18.56 18.24 39.85
N LYS A 534 -18.81 17.95 38.58
CA LYS A 534 -20.01 17.24 38.09
C LYS A 534 -19.67 15.87 37.56
N SER A 535 -20.49 14.88 37.90
CA SER A 535 -20.38 13.55 37.30
C SER A 535 -20.83 13.56 35.85
N SER A 536 -20.48 12.53 35.08
CA SER A 536 -20.84 12.38 33.65
C SER A 536 -22.36 12.34 33.40
N GLU A 537 -23.16 12.03 34.43
CA GLU A 537 -24.62 11.92 34.33
C GLU A 537 -25.34 13.25 34.68
N GLU A 538 -24.63 14.20 35.31
CA GLU A 538 -25.18 15.49 35.69
C GLU A 538 -25.08 16.54 34.59
N ARG A 539 -26.17 17.22 34.29
CA ARG A 539 -26.15 18.32 33.31
C ARG A 539 -25.55 19.58 33.93
N ILE A 540 -24.60 20.15 33.22
CA ILE A 540 -24.04 21.46 33.53
C ILE A 540 -24.92 22.52 32.92
N THR A 541 -25.40 23.48 33.72
CA THR A 541 -26.18 24.63 33.23
C THR A 541 -25.22 25.71 32.68
N LYS A 542 -25.76 26.57 31.80
CA LYS A 542 -25.01 27.72 31.29
C LYS A 542 -24.61 28.69 32.40
N THR A 543 -25.39 28.81 33.44
CA THR A 543 -25.12 29.65 34.58
C THR A 543 -23.97 29.10 35.41
N GLU A 544 -23.96 27.79 35.68
CA GLU A 544 -22.83 27.13 36.37
C GLU A 544 -21.51 27.28 35.63
N ALA A 545 -21.50 27.04 34.31
CA ALA A 545 -20.32 27.22 33.47
C ALA A 545 -19.87 28.69 33.42
N GLY A 546 -20.81 29.62 33.31
CA GLY A 546 -20.51 31.06 33.28
C GLY A 546 -19.93 31.59 34.56
N GLU A 547 -20.52 31.22 35.70
CA GLU A 547 -20.02 31.65 37.03
C GLU A 547 -18.66 31.03 37.37
N LEU A 548 -18.43 29.76 37.06
CA LEU A 548 -17.11 29.14 37.22
C LEU A 548 -16.06 29.82 36.31
N GLY A 549 -16.44 30.15 35.07
CA GLY A 549 -15.60 30.91 34.17
C GLY A 549 -15.21 32.30 34.72
N SER A 550 -16.17 32.96 35.34
CA SER A 550 -15.99 34.26 36.00
C SER A 550 -15.04 34.14 37.20
N ALA A 551 -15.19 33.09 38.00
CA ALA A 551 -14.31 32.81 39.14
C ALA A 551 -12.85 32.53 38.70
N VAL A 552 -12.65 31.74 37.65
CA VAL A 552 -11.33 31.46 37.05
C VAL A 552 -10.70 32.74 36.51
N ASN A 553 -11.45 33.56 35.79
CA ASN A 553 -10.96 34.82 35.27
C ASN A 553 -10.53 35.78 36.39
N ALA A 554 -11.35 35.91 37.41
CA ALA A 554 -11.04 36.77 38.55
C ALA A 554 -9.81 36.30 39.32
N TYR A 555 -9.63 35.00 39.49
CA TYR A 555 -8.41 34.44 40.08
C TYR A 555 -7.17 34.70 39.23
N ILE A 556 -7.27 34.58 37.92
CA ILE A 556 -6.17 34.89 36.97
C ILE A 556 -5.78 36.37 37.04
N GLU A 557 -6.73 37.27 37.17
CA GLU A 557 -6.43 38.71 37.37
C GLU A 557 -5.76 38.96 38.73
N LEU A 558 -6.12 38.21 39.79
CA LEU A 558 -5.41 38.25 41.05
C LEU A 558 -3.93 37.79 40.90
N LEU A 559 -3.69 36.70 40.19
CA LEU A 559 -2.33 36.20 39.92
C LEU A 559 -1.47 37.19 39.15
N LYS A 560 -2.05 37.97 38.25
CA LYS A 560 -1.37 39.04 37.51
C LYS A 560 -1.07 40.24 38.40
N ALA A 561 -1.96 40.55 39.36
CA ALA A 561 -1.82 41.68 40.25
C ALA A 561 -0.85 41.41 41.40
N ASP A 562 -0.79 40.19 41.93
CA ASP A 562 0.07 39.82 43.03
C ASP A 562 0.84 38.50 42.72
N HIS A 563 2.08 38.69 42.28
CA HIS A 563 2.99 37.59 41.98
C HIS A 563 3.51 36.80 43.20
N ARG A 564 3.12 37.19 44.42
CA ARG A 564 3.43 36.37 45.61
C ARG A 564 2.52 35.20 45.76
N VAL A 565 1.37 35.19 45.08
CA VAL A 565 0.43 34.06 45.05
C VAL A 565 0.98 33.02 44.10
N VAL A 566 1.27 31.83 44.62
CA VAL A 566 1.75 30.72 43.80
C VAL A 566 0.54 30.16 42.99
N PRO A 567 0.61 30.18 41.64
CA PRO A 567 -0.50 29.68 40.81
C PRO A 567 -0.62 28.15 40.95
N CYS A 568 -1.62 27.68 41.72
CA CYS A 568 -1.90 26.25 41.84
C CYS A 568 -3.38 26.05 42.29
N PHE A 569 -3.84 24.80 42.25
CA PHE A 569 -5.18 24.46 42.65
C PHE A 569 -5.49 24.83 44.11
N ASN A 570 -4.57 24.66 45.03
CA ASN A 570 -4.75 25.03 46.44
C ASN A 570 -5.08 26.52 46.60
N THR A 571 -4.32 27.40 45.97
CA THR A 571 -4.55 28.84 46.07
C THR A 571 -5.82 29.28 45.33
N PHE A 572 -6.18 28.59 44.26
CA PHE A 572 -7.49 28.81 43.60
C PHE A 572 -8.66 28.39 44.52
N TYR A 573 -8.54 27.22 45.21
CA TYR A 573 -9.56 26.76 46.15
C TYR A 573 -9.71 27.74 47.32
N GLU A 574 -8.61 28.23 47.89
CA GLU A 574 -8.60 29.24 48.94
C GLU A 574 -9.24 30.54 48.45
N TYR A 575 -8.93 31.00 47.22
CA TYR A 575 -9.57 32.14 46.61
C TYR A 575 -11.08 31.95 46.47
N LEU A 576 -11.53 30.79 46.04
CA LEU A 576 -12.99 30.49 45.93
C LEU A 576 -13.68 30.53 47.31
N ARG A 577 -13.03 29.96 48.33
CA ARG A 577 -13.56 29.85 49.67
C ARG A 577 -13.63 31.19 50.40
N ASP A 578 -12.56 31.98 50.34
CA ASP A 578 -12.33 33.14 51.18
C ASP A 578 -12.68 34.46 50.48
N VAL A 579 -12.54 34.57 49.17
CA VAL A 579 -12.78 35.81 48.42
C VAL A 579 -14.02 35.73 47.55
N TYR A 580 -14.05 34.78 46.62
CA TYR A 580 -15.15 34.72 45.61
C TYR A 580 -16.51 34.42 46.23
N ARG A 581 -16.52 33.58 47.26
CA ARG A 581 -17.76 33.31 48.03
C ARG A 581 -18.32 34.51 48.72
N GLU A 582 -17.49 35.40 49.28
CA GLU A 582 -17.98 36.66 49.90
C GLU A 582 -18.41 37.68 48.86
N ASP A 583 -17.73 37.74 47.71
CA ASP A 583 -18.12 38.58 46.57
C ASP A 583 -19.49 38.14 46.01
N MET A 584 -19.77 36.86 45.96
CA MET A 584 -21.08 36.32 45.56
C MET A 584 -22.21 36.71 46.54
N LYS A 585 -21.93 36.71 47.84
CA LYS A 585 -22.94 37.17 48.83
C LYS A 585 -23.32 38.63 48.64
N GLN A 586 -22.38 39.48 48.20
CA GLN A 586 -22.68 40.88 47.89
C GLN A 586 -23.45 41.03 46.56
N ARG A 587 -23.32 40.05 45.66
CA ARG A 587 -24.08 40.01 44.38
C ARG A 587 -25.37 39.19 44.41
N GLU A 588 -25.88 38.87 45.62
CA GLU A 588 -26.98 37.94 45.85
C GLU A 588 -28.33 38.30 45.14
N ILE A 589 -28.43 39.49 44.58
CA ILE A 589 -29.59 39.96 43.81
C ILE A 589 -29.58 39.42 42.35
N GLN A 590 -28.46 38.92 41.85
CA GLN A 590 -28.27 38.54 40.44
C GLN A 590 -28.13 37.04 40.21
N VAL A 591 -27.57 36.25 41.15
CA VAL A 591 -27.39 34.79 41.03
C VAL A 591 -27.80 34.11 42.29
N THR A 592 -28.80 33.26 42.26
CA THR A 592 -29.30 32.52 43.42
C THR A 592 -28.45 31.26 43.68
N LEU A 593 -28.42 30.79 44.94
CA LEU A 593 -27.78 29.52 45.31
C LEU A 593 -28.37 28.30 44.55
N SER A 594 -29.59 28.41 44.02
CA SER A 594 -30.18 27.41 43.13
C SER A 594 -29.60 27.40 41.75
N ASP A 595 -29.06 28.55 41.27
CA ASP A 595 -28.51 28.69 39.94
C ASP A 595 -27.00 28.35 39.89
N PHE A 596 -26.27 28.68 40.98
CA PHE A 596 -24.85 28.29 41.16
C PHE A 596 -24.55 28.00 42.65
N ASN A 597 -24.38 26.71 42.97
CA ASN A 597 -24.13 26.28 44.34
C ASN A 597 -22.66 26.21 44.66
N ILE A 598 -22.03 27.33 45.06
CA ILE A 598 -20.64 27.42 45.42
C ILE A 598 -20.25 26.50 46.62
N ASN A 599 -21.17 26.22 47.54
CA ASN A 599 -20.95 25.34 48.67
C ASN A 599 -20.84 23.89 48.24
N ASN A 600 -21.67 23.48 47.26
CA ASN A 600 -21.54 22.17 46.63
C ASN A 600 -20.19 22.04 45.87
N LEU A 601 -19.83 23.06 45.08
CA LEU A 601 -18.55 23.14 44.37
C LEU A 601 -17.37 22.97 45.34
N LEU A 602 -17.33 23.78 46.41
CA LEU A 602 -16.25 23.70 47.40
C LEU A 602 -16.22 22.36 48.12
N THR A 603 -17.37 21.76 48.41
CA THR A 603 -17.45 20.44 49.07
C THR A 603 -16.88 19.35 48.17
N THR A 604 -17.24 19.36 46.92
CA THR A 604 -16.76 18.39 45.91
C THR A 604 -15.27 18.56 45.65
N LEU A 605 -14.79 19.80 45.45
CA LEU A 605 -13.39 20.12 45.18
C LEU A 605 -12.45 19.93 46.35
N LYS A 606 -12.98 19.80 47.59
CA LYS A 606 -12.18 19.60 48.81
C LYS A 606 -11.28 18.37 48.75
N GLN A 607 -11.67 17.32 48.05
CA GLN A 607 -10.86 16.11 47.86
C GLN A 607 -9.54 16.34 47.13
N TYR A 608 -9.42 17.39 46.33
CA TYR A 608 -8.23 17.77 45.57
C TYR A 608 -7.42 18.89 46.25
N TYR A 609 -7.97 19.46 47.34
CA TYR A 609 -7.29 20.47 48.20
C TYR A 609 -6.41 19.81 49.22
N ARG A 610 -5.45 20.52 49.76
CA ARG A 610 -4.44 20.11 50.72
C ARG A 610 -5.02 19.21 51.85
N GLY A 611 -4.46 17.99 51.97
CA GLY A 611 -4.93 16.97 52.89
C GLY A 611 -6.19 16.21 52.45
N GLY A 612 -6.68 16.43 51.22
CA GLY A 612 -7.70 15.64 50.55
C GLY A 612 -7.13 14.35 49.92
N ARG A 613 -8.03 13.45 49.52
CA ARG A 613 -7.65 12.15 48.96
C ARG A 613 -6.78 12.26 47.71
N TYR A 614 -6.98 13.30 46.91
CA TYR A 614 -6.31 13.55 45.64
C TYR A 614 -5.54 14.87 45.61
N ASP A 615 -4.98 15.32 46.75
CA ASP A 615 -4.26 16.59 46.89
C ASP A 615 -2.97 16.64 46.05
N PHE A 616 -2.39 15.48 45.72
CA PHE A 616 -1.21 15.34 44.91
C PHE A 616 -1.48 15.66 43.42
N LEU A 617 -2.74 15.52 42.98
CA LEU A 617 -3.05 15.47 41.55
C LEU A 617 -2.89 16.82 40.86
N LEU A 618 -3.26 17.93 41.51
CA LEU A 618 -3.40 19.24 40.89
C LEU A 618 -2.49 20.33 41.44
N ASN A 619 -1.55 19.96 42.29
CA ASN A 619 -0.75 20.91 43.07
C ASN A 619 0.77 20.73 42.88
N SER A 620 1.20 20.31 41.71
CA SER A 620 2.63 20.21 41.39
C SER A 620 3.31 21.59 41.42
N ASP A 621 4.46 21.69 42.06
CA ASP A 621 5.25 22.92 42.08
C ASP A 621 5.74 23.35 40.69
N LYS A 622 6.06 22.37 39.84
CA LYS A 622 6.43 22.58 38.43
C LYS A 622 5.87 21.46 37.59
N ASN A 623 5.28 21.81 36.47
CA ASN A 623 4.94 20.81 35.49
C ASN A 623 6.22 20.27 34.86
N ILE A 624 6.25 18.96 34.58
CA ILE A 624 7.34 18.39 33.78
C ILE A 624 7.32 19.09 32.43
N ASP A 625 8.51 19.54 31.99
CA ASP A 625 8.63 20.11 30.65
C ASP A 625 8.37 19.01 29.59
N LEU A 626 7.09 18.82 29.28
CA LEU A 626 6.67 17.91 28.23
C LEU A 626 6.82 18.51 26.84
N LEU A 627 7.08 19.82 26.74
CA LEU A 627 7.16 20.52 25.47
C LEU A 627 8.38 20.05 24.65
N SER A 628 9.54 19.97 25.32
CA SER A 628 10.81 19.55 24.70
C SER A 628 10.86 18.05 24.41
N LYS A 629 10.17 17.21 25.21
CA LYS A 629 10.19 15.75 25.11
C LYS A 629 9.48 15.25 23.86
N ARG A 630 10.16 14.46 23.02
CA ARG A 630 9.62 14.02 21.72
C ARG A 630 8.85 12.71 21.80
N PHE A 631 9.13 11.85 22.78
CA PHE A 631 8.43 10.57 22.94
C PHE A 631 7.92 10.45 24.37
N ILE A 632 6.59 10.44 24.53
CA ILE A 632 5.92 10.45 25.84
C ILE A 632 4.85 9.36 25.84
N VAL A 633 4.84 8.55 26.88
CA VAL A 633 3.84 7.51 27.12
C VAL A 633 3.15 7.78 28.46
N PHE A 634 1.83 7.84 28.44
CA PHE A 634 0.97 7.84 29.63
C PHE A 634 0.31 6.47 29.76
N GLU A 635 0.76 5.67 30.69
CA GLU A 635 0.15 4.39 31.02
C GLU A 635 -0.97 4.62 32.04
N ILE A 636 -2.19 4.33 31.64
CA ILE A 636 -3.39 4.64 32.43
C ILE A 636 -4.17 3.41 32.88
N ASP A 637 -3.61 2.21 32.76
CA ASP A 637 -4.29 0.96 33.11
C ASP A 637 -4.81 0.93 34.55
N GLN A 638 -4.03 1.44 35.50
CA GLN A 638 -4.42 1.48 36.91
C GLN A 638 -5.49 2.51 37.26
N VAL A 639 -5.66 3.55 36.43
CA VAL A 639 -6.66 4.59 36.65
C VAL A 639 -7.91 4.45 35.77
N LYS A 640 -7.86 3.60 34.72
CA LYS A 640 -8.94 3.47 33.73
C LYS A 640 -10.32 3.11 34.31
N ASP A 641 -10.33 2.37 35.43
CA ASP A 641 -11.56 1.91 36.06
C ASP A 641 -11.99 2.85 37.23
N ASN A 642 -11.18 3.87 37.53
CA ASN A 642 -11.50 4.87 38.53
C ASN A 642 -12.29 6.01 37.89
N LYS A 643 -13.61 6.04 38.14
CA LYS A 643 -14.55 7.00 37.54
C LYS A 643 -14.22 8.47 37.87
N ASP A 644 -13.53 8.74 38.96
CA ASP A 644 -13.17 10.09 39.39
C ASP A 644 -11.83 10.56 38.81
N LEU A 645 -10.82 9.70 38.81
CA LEU A 645 -9.48 10.04 38.32
C LEU A 645 -9.31 9.96 36.80
N PHE A 646 -9.91 8.97 36.17
CA PHE A 646 -9.68 8.73 34.74
C PHE A 646 -10.04 9.93 33.85
N PRO A 647 -11.21 10.60 33.99
CA PRO A 647 -11.53 11.77 33.21
C PRO A 647 -10.53 12.92 33.41
N VAL A 648 -10.07 13.11 34.66
CA VAL A 648 -9.11 14.17 35.01
C VAL A 648 -7.76 13.95 34.35
N VAL A 649 -7.20 12.75 34.53
CA VAL A 649 -5.92 12.38 33.91
C VAL A 649 -5.96 12.53 32.39
N THR A 650 -7.08 12.15 31.79
CA THR A 650 -7.25 12.28 30.34
C THR A 650 -7.29 13.75 29.89
N ILE A 651 -7.92 14.65 30.65
CA ILE A 651 -7.88 16.10 30.35
C ILE A 651 -6.44 16.63 30.44
N ILE A 652 -5.69 16.23 31.47
CA ILE A 652 -4.29 16.62 31.64
C ILE A 652 -3.45 16.21 30.44
N ILE A 653 -3.61 14.98 29.97
CA ILE A 653 -2.92 14.45 28.77
C ILE A 653 -3.28 15.27 27.53
N MET A 654 -4.56 15.54 27.36
CA MET A 654 -5.06 16.31 26.21
C MET A 654 -4.53 17.75 26.24
N GLU A 655 -4.51 18.39 27.41
CA GLU A 655 -3.91 19.73 27.57
C GLU A 655 -2.42 19.74 27.20
N ALA A 656 -1.66 18.74 27.67
CA ALA A 656 -0.25 18.61 27.31
C ALA A 656 -0.06 18.52 25.81
N PHE A 657 -0.91 17.75 25.10
CA PHE A 657 -0.85 17.65 23.65
C PHE A 657 -1.25 18.94 22.93
N ILE A 658 -2.29 19.63 23.37
CA ILE A 658 -2.70 20.92 22.80
C ILE A 658 -1.60 21.97 22.96
N ASN A 659 -0.94 22.04 24.10
CA ASN A 659 0.21 22.92 24.32
C ASN A 659 1.32 22.62 23.31
N LYS A 660 1.65 21.34 23.09
CA LYS A 660 2.59 20.95 22.04
C LYS A 660 2.15 21.39 20.65
N MET A 661 0.88 21.19 20.32
CA MET A 661 0.34 21.58 19.02
C MET A 661 0.57 23.04 18.72
N ARG A 662 0.36 23.92 19.68
CA ARG A 662 0.37 25.36 19.51
C ARG A 662 1.76 25.97 19.52
N ARG A 663 2.61 25.51 20.42
CA ARG A 663 3.95 26.04 20.64
C ARG A 663 4.97 25.52 19.63
N LEU A 664 4.85 24.27 19.18
CA LEU A 664 5.80 23.66 18.23
C LEU A 664 5.32 23.88 16.78
N LYS A 665 5.57 25.05 16.21
CA LYS A 665 5.20 25.35 14.83
C LYS A 665 6.12 24.62 13.83
N GLY A 666 5.54 24.07 12.76
CA GLY A 666 6.30 23.40 11.70
C GLY A 666 6.85 22.00 12.04
N ILE A 667 6.68 21.54 13.26
CA ILE A 667 7.09 20.21 13.72
C ILE A 667 5.87 19.28 13.69
N ARG A 668 6.05 18.05 13.24
CA ARG A 668 4.98 17.03 13.26
C ARG A 668 4.71 16.57 14.70
N LYS A 669 3.45 16.44 15.03
CA LYS A 669 2.98 15.93 16.32
C LYS A 669 1.92 14.88 16.10
N MET A 670 1.93 13.84 16.91
CA MET A 670 0.86 12.86 16.93
C MET A 670 0.45 12.54 18.36
N ILE A 671 -0.84 12.29 18.54
CA ILE A 671 -1.39 11.67 19.72
C ILE A 671 -2.06 10.35 19.32
N LEU A 672 -1.70 9.27 20.00
CA LEU A 672 -2.35 7.98 19.85
C LEU A 672 -3.01 7.61 21.16
N ILE A 673 -4.30 7.27 21.09
CA ILE A 673 -5.12 6.96 22.28
C ILE A 673 -5.65 5.54 22.10
N GLU A 674 -5.18 4.64 22.97
CA GLU A 674 -5.73 3.28 23.07
C GLU A 674 -6.98 3.28 23.96
N GLU A 675 -7.97 2.45 23.61
CA GLU A 675 -9.22 2.28 24.37
C GLU A 675 -9.96 3.61 24.64
N ALA A 676 -9.90 4.55 23.68
CA ALA A 676 -10.45 5.92 23.82
C ALA A 676 -11.94 5.96 24.24
N TRP A 677 -12.70 4.90 23.95
CA TRP A 677 -14.12 4.81 24.28
C TRP A 677 -14.40 4.94 25.78
N LYS A 678 -13.52 4.48 26.65
CA LYS A 678 -13.64 4.63 28.10
C LYS A 678 -13.59 6.10 28.53
N ALA A 679 -12.69 6.87 27.91
CA ALA A 679 -12.60 8.31 28.14
C ALA A 679 -13.80 9.08 27.59
N ILE A 680 -14.37 8.61 26.49
CA ILE A 680 -15.45 9.26 25.75
C ILE A 680 -16.83 9.02 26.40
N ALA A 681 -16.92 8.16 27.36
CA ALA A 681 -18.16 7.90 28.12
C ALA A 681 -18.74 9.17 28.81
N SER A 682 -17.89 10.20 29.07
CA SER A 682 -18.35 11.49 29.55
C SER A 682 -18.60 12.49 28.40
N ALA A 683 -19.73 13.21 28.46
CA ALA A 683 -20.10 14.18 27.41
C ALA A 683 -19.06 15.28 27.22
N ASN A 684 -18.44 15.76 28.29
CA ASN A 684 -17.41 16.80 28.25
C ASN A 684 -16.14 16.32 27.52
N MET A 685 -15.74 15.07 27.74
CA MET A 685 -14.61 14.47 27.05
C MET A 685 -14.86 14.21 25.58
N ALA A 686 -16.06 13.78 25.25
CA ALA A 686 -16.46 13.58 23.86
C ALA A 686 -16.38 14.89 23.04
N ASP A 687 -16.82 16.01 23.60
CA ASP A 687 -16.71 17.33 22.95
C ASP A 687 -15.24 17.77 22.81
N TYR A 688 -14.38 17.44 23.78
CA TYR A 688 -12.96 17.75 23.72
C TYR A 688 -12.22 16.94 22.65
N ILE A 689 -12.51 15.64 22.54
CA ILE A 689 -11.95 14.80 21.46
C ILE A 689 -12.46 15.28 20.10
N LYS A 690 -13.72 15.67 20.01
CA LYS A 690 -14.29 16.28 18.81
C LYS A 690 -13.56 17.57 18.40
N TYR A 691 -13.25 18.44 19.35
CA TYR A 691 -12.43 19.62 19.14
C TYR A 691 -11.04 19.26 18.66
N LEU A 692 -10.37 18.29 19.30
CA LEU A 692 -9.04 17.79 18.94
C LEU A 692 -9.02 17.33 17.48
N TYR A 693 -9.93 16.43 17.10
CA TYR A 693 -9.98 15.88 15.74
C TYR A 693 -10.22 16.94 14.66
N LYS A 694 -11.03 17.94 14.95
CA LYS A 694 -11.29 19.07 14.03
C LYS A 694 -10.12 20.05 13.93
N THR A 695 -9.32 20.17 14.98
CA THR A 695 -8.35 21.26 15.12
C THR A 695 -6.91 20.82 14.81
N VAL A 696 -6.54 19.58 15.12
CA VAL A 696 -5.18 19.04 15.06
C VAL A 696 -4.52 19.21 13.67
N ARG A 697 -5.28 19.11 12.60
CA ARG A 697 -4.79 19.28 11.21
C ARG A 697 -4.18 20.66 10.94
N LYS A 698 -4.67 21.72 11.62
CA LYS A 698 -4.20 23.09 11.44
C LYS A 698 -2.79 23.30 12.00
N PHE A 699 -2.34 22.42 12.88
CA PHE A 699 -1.09 22.53 13.60
C PHE A 699 -0.05 21.49 13.19
N PHE A 700 -0.18 20.92 12.00
CA PHE A 700 0.68 19.84 11.52
C PHE A 700 0.69 18.66 12.50
N GLY A 701 -0.51 18.30 12.95
CA GLY A 701 -0.73 17.22 13.91
C GLY A 701 -1.64 16.12 13.37
N GLU A 702 -1.63 15.00 14.06
CA GLU A 702 -2.42 13.80 13.78
C GLU A 702 -3.02 13.27 15.08
N ALA A 703 -4.30 12.93 15.07
CA ALA A 703 -4.97 12.21 16.15
C ALA A 703 -5.28 10.80 15.69
N ILE A 704 -4.91 9.82 16.51
CA ILE A 704 -5.06 8.39 16.23
C ILE A 704 -5.83 7.77 17.37
N VAL A 705 -6.93 7.09 17.07
CA VAL A 705 -7.69 6.29 18.02
C VAL A 705 -7.56 4.82 17.66
N VAL A 706 -7.27 4.02 18.67
CA VAL A 706 -7.15 2.57 18.57
C VAL A 706 -8.25 1.92 19.42
N THR A 707 -8.99 0.98 18.85
CA THR A 707 -10.05 0.25 19.57
C THR A 707 -10.03 -1.23 19.27
N GLN A 708 -10.53 -2.04 20.23
CA GLN A 708 -10.66 -3.48 20.07
C GLN A 708 -12.07 -3.89 19.68
N GLU A 709 -13.08 -3.18 20.14
CA GLU A 709 -14.49 -3.54 20.00
C GLU A 709 -15.24 -2.52 19.17
N VAL A 710 -15.99 -3.03 18.22
CA VAL A 710 -16.85 -2.22 17.34
C VAL A 710 -18.08 -1.74 18.08
N ASP A 711 -18.60 -2.57 18.99
CA ASP A 711 -19.81 -2.27 19.75
C ASP A 711 -19.66 -1.03 20.63
N ASP A 712 -18.46 -0.76 21.13
CA ASP A 712 -18.12 0.43 21.93
C ASP A 712 -18.30 1.73 21.12
N ILE A 713 -18.04 1.65 19.82
CA ILE A 713 -18.18 2.79 18.91
C ILE A 713 -19.63 2.99 18.50
N ILE A 714 -20.38 1.91 18.31
CA ILE A 714 -21.79 1.96 17.89
C ILE A 714 -22.67 2.60 18.96
N GLN A 715 -22.35 2.35 20.22
CA GLN A 715 -23.14 2.84 21.37
C GLN A 715 -22.99 4.34 21.62
N SER A 716 -21.91 4.97 21.13
CA SER A 716 -21.72 6.43 21.29
C SER A 716 -21.85 7.17 19.96
N PRO A 717 -22.98 7.87 19.72
CA PRO A 717 -23.18 8.68 18.51
C PRO A 717 -22.09 9.74 18.32
N ILE A 718 -21.59 10.30 19.41
CA ILE A 718 -20.56 11.36 19.39
C ILE A 718 -19.23 10.81 18.87
N VAL A 719 -18.88 9.60 19.26
CA VAL A 719 -17.65 8.92 18.79
C VAL A 719 -17.72 8.62 17.30
N LYS A 720 -18.83 8.04 16.86
CA LYS A 720 -19.06 7.70 15.46
C LYS A 720 -18.91 8.94 14.57
N GLU A 721 -19.63 10.00 14.88
CA GLU A 721 -19.60 11.22 14.06
C GLU A 721 -18.28 11.99 14.17
N SER A 722 -17.66 12.00 15.33
CA SER A 722 -16.49 12.84 15.56
C SER A 722 -15.16 12.17 15.18
N ILE A 723 -15.00 10.88 15.46
CA ILE A 723 -13.74 10.15 15.21
C ILE A 723 -13.76 9.55 13.81
N ILE A 724 -14.78 8.75 13.49
CA ILE A 724 -14.80 8.01 12.21
C ILE A 724 -14.88 8.97 11.02
N ASN A 725 -15.77 9.99 11.09
CA ASN A 725 -15.95 10.94 9.99
C ASN A 725 -14.78 11.93 9.85
N ASN A 726 -13.95 12.09 10.87
CA ASN A 726 -12.76 12.95 10.81
C ASN A 726 -11.44 12.12 10.75
N SER A 727 -11.52 10.84 10.46
CA SER A 727 -10.37 9.95 10.20
C SER A 727 -10.40 9.48 8.75
N ASP A 728 -9.68 10.17 7.89
CA ASP A 728 -9.60 9.79 6.48
C ASP A 728 -8.73 8.55 6.25
N CYS A 729 -7.80 8.26 7.16
CA CYS A 729 -7.05 7.02 7.18
C CYS A 729 -7.72 6.02 8.13
N LYS A 730 -8.17 4.90 7.58
CA LYS A 730 -8.73 3.78 8.34
C LYS A 730 -7.80 2.59 8.25
N ILE A 731 -7.50 1.98 9.38
CA ILE A 731 -6.57 0.86 9.49
C ILE A 731 -7.28 -0.29 10.21
N LEU A 732 -7.45 -1.40 9.54
CA LEU A 732 -8.09 -2.58 10.10
C LEU A 732 -7.10 -3.76 10.14
N LEU A 733 -7.02 -4.39 11.30
CA LEU A 733 -6.30 -5.63 11.46
C LEU A 733 -7.26 -6.82 11.30
N ASP A 734 -6.79 -8.03 11.53
CA ASP A 734 -7.54 -9.27 11.33
C ASP A 734 -8.94 -9.24 11.98
N GLN A 735 -9.97 -9.32 11.16
CA GLN A 735 -11.39 -9.24 11.57
C GLN A 735 -12.09 -10.62 11.58
N ARG A 736 -11.35 -11.74 11.52
CA ARG A 736 -11.95 -13.09 11.50
C ARG A 736 -12.93 -13.36 12.64
N LYS A 737 -12.68 -12.80 13.83
CA LYS A 737 -13.60 -12.89 14.98
C LYS A 737 -14.97 -12.26 14.71
N TYR A 738 -15.06 -11.29 13.82
CA TYR A 738 -16.27 -10.54 13.49
C TYR A 738 -16.80 -10.83 12.09
N MET A 739 -16.34 -11.87 11.43
CA MET A 739 -16.72 -12.21 10.04
C MET A 739 -18.25 -12.29 9.85
N THR A 740 -18.97 -12.82 10.82
CA THR A 740 -20.44 -12.94 10.76
C THR A 740 -21.18 -11.60 10.93
N LYS A 741 -20.55 -10.64 11.59
CA LYS A 741 -21.10 -9.29 11.87
C LYS A 741 -20.45 -8.21 11.01
N PHE A 742 -19.61 -8.58 10.06
CA PHE A 742 -18.77 -7.63 9.32
C PHE A 742 -19.59 -6.65 8.46
N ASP A 743 -20.79 -7.03 8.02
CA ASP A 743 -21.68 -6.13 7.26
C ASP A 743 -22.06 -4.89 8.08
N GLY A 744 -22.19 -5.02 9.40
CA GLY A 744 -22.41 -3.89 10.31
C GLY A 744 -21.17 -2.97 10.38
N ILE A 745 -19.97 -3.55 10.41
CA ILE A 745 -18.70 -2.80 10.39
C ILE A 745 -18.54 -2.09 9.04
N GLN A 746 -18.82 -2.78 7.94
CA GLN A 746 -18.78 -2.23 6.59
C GLN A 746 -19.67 -1.00 6.47
N ALA A 747 -20.94 -1.10 6.87
CA ALA A 747 -21.90 -0.01 6.83
C ALA A 747 -21.49 1.17 7.75
N MET A 748 -20.97 0.86 8.93
CA MET A 748 -20.55 1.87 9.91
C MET A 748 -19.34 2.69 9.42
N LEU A 749 -18.34 2.02 8.84
CA LEU A 749 -17.11 2.64 8.36
C LEU A 749 -17.25 3.18 6.92
N GLY A 750 -18.36 2.90 6.24
CA GLY A 750 -18.59 3.30 4.85
C GLY A 750 -17.66 2.59 3.87
N LEU A 751 -17.39 1.30 4.09
CA LEU A 751 -16.47 0.52 3.26
C LEU A 751 -17.17 -0.04 2.02
N SER A 752 -16.48 -0.04 0.89
CA SER A 752 -16.90 -0.70 -0.35
C SER A 752 -16.77 -2.22 -0.25
N ASP A 753 -17.37 -2.94 -1.20
CA ASP A 753 -17.25 -4.41 -1.27
C ASP A 753 -15.81 -4.85 -1.57
N LYS A 754 -15.06 -4.06 -2.35
CA LYS A 754 -13.62 -4.25 -2.56
C LYS A 754 -12.85 -4.19 -1.24
N GLU A 755 -13.08 -3.15 -0.44
CA GLU A 755 -12.41 -2.97 0.84
C GLU A 755 -12.79 -4.08 1.83
N LYS A 756 -14.05 -4.51 1.84
CA LYS A 756 -14.50 -5.69 2.58
C LYS A 756 -13.71 -6.94 2.19
N SER A 757 -13.55 -7.19 0.90
CA SER A 757 -12.82 -8.35 0.40
C SER A 757 -11.34 -8.32 0.81
N GLN A 758 -10.71 -7.15 0.72
CA GLN A 758 -9.33 -6.94 1.18
C GLN A 758 -9.21 -7.21 2.69
N ILE A 759 -10.10 -6.67 3.51
CA ILE A 759 -10.04 -6.81 4.98
C ILE A 759 -10.27 -8.27 5.39
N LEU A 760 -11.22 -8.98 4.77
CA LEU A 760 -11.49 -10.36 5.08
C LEU A 760 -10.41 -11.32 4.56
N SER A 761 -9.55 -10.87 3.63
CA SER A 761 -8.39 -11.62 3.16
C SER A 761 -7.18 -11.59 4.10
N ILE A 762 -7.20 -10.74 5.14
CA ILE A 762 -6.08 -10.57 6.08
C ILE A 762 -5.73 -11.89 6.75
N ASN A 763 -4.45 -12.26 6.71
CA ASN A 763 -3.87 -13.47 7.30
C ASN A 763 -4.49 -14.79 6.79
N GLN A 764 -5.12 -14.82 5.63
CA GLN A 764 -5.66 -16.06 5.04
C GLN A 764 -4.56 -16.98 4.51
N SER A 765 -3.50 -16.42 3.99
CA SER A 765 -2.40 -17.18 3.35
C SER A 765 -1.03 -16.64 3.76
N ASN A 766 -0.76 -16.65 5.07
CA ASN A 766 0.54 -16.21 5.57
C ASN A 766 1.64 -17.21 5.24
N ASP A 767 2.80 -16.72 4.82
CA ASP A 767 4.00 -17.52 4.67
C ASP A 767 4.52 -17.96 6.06
N PRO A 768 4.58 -19.27 6.35
CA PRO A 768 5.00 -19.75 7.66
C PRO A 768 6.50 -19.49 7.95
N GLN A 769 7.30 -19.20 6.95
CA GLN A 769 8.73 -18.90 7.11
C GLN A 769 8.98 -17.46 7.55
N ARG A 770 8.01 -16.56 7.30
CA ARG A 770 8.08 -15.13 7.61
C ARG A 770 7.24 -14.80 8.84
N LEU A 771 7.78 -13.96 9.73
CA LEU A 771 7.07 -13.50 10.93
C LEU A 771 6.43 -12.13 10.67
N TYR A 772 5.17 -12.12 10.30
CA TYR A 772 4.41 -10.89 10.08
C TYR A 772 2.93 -11.06 10.43
N LYS A 773 2.26 -9.93 10.56
CA LYS A 773 0.81 -9.81 10.57
C LYS A 773 0.41 -8.86 9.46
N GLU A 774 -0.64 -9.18 8.75
CA GLU A 774 -1.16 -8.30 7.73
C GLU A 774 -2.07 -7.23 8.33
N VAL A 775 -2.11 -6.08 7.70
CA VAL A 775 -2.94 -4.93 8.05
C VAL A 775 -3.51 -4.31 6.78
N TRP A 776 -4.79 -4.00 6.80
CA TRP A 776 -5.44 -3.23 5.76
C TRP A 776 -5.36 -1.74 6.08
N ILE A 777 -5.03 -0.93 5.07
CA ILE A 777 -4.97 0.52 5.16
C ILE A 777 -5.81 1.12 4.04
N GLY A 778 -6.81 1.92 4.42
CA GLY A 778 -7.68 2.65 3.50
C GLY A 778 -7.52 4.15 3.69
N LEU A 779 -7.44 4.88 2.57
CA LEU A 779 -7.20 6.32 2.50
C LEU A 779 -8.32 7.02 1.76
N GLY A 780 -9.13 7.80 2.48
CA GLY A 780 -10.19 8.64 1.93
C GLY A 780 -11.29 7.90 1.16
N GLY A 781 -11.40 6.57 1.29
CA GLY A 781 -12.28 5.73 0.48
C GLY A 781 -11.87 5.60 -1.00
N MET A 782 -10.73 6.16 -1.38
CA MET A 782 -10.22 6.16 -2.77
C MET A 782 -9.13 5.12 -3.00
N GLN A 783 -8.25 4.93 -2.02
CA GLN A 783 -7.13 3.98 -2.11
C GLN A 783 -7.17 3.05 -0.91
N SER A 784 -6.93 1.78 -1.15
CA SER A 784 -6.86 0.78 -0.08
C SER A 784 -6.05 -0.43 -0.51
N ALA A 785 -5.26 -0.96 0.41
CA ALA A 785 -4.49 -2.19 0.20
C ALA A 785 -4.17 -2.90 1.51
N VAL A 786 -3.73 -4.15 1.40
CA VAL A 786 -3.28 -4.98 2.54
C VAL A 786 -1.77 -5.10 2.50
N TYR A 787 -1.12 -4.73 3.58
CA TYR A 787 0.33 -4.78 3.74
C TYR A 787 0.72 -5.75 4.86
N ALA A 788 1.92 -6.28 4.79
CA ALA A 788 2.50 -7.08 5.87
C ALA A 788 3.32 -6.18 6.81
N THR A 789 3.03 -6.24 8.12
CA THR A 789 3.87 -5.67 9.17
C THR A 789 4.95 -6.70 9.51
N GLU A 790 5.99 -6.74 8.70
CA GLU A 790 7.14 -7.61 8.90
C GLU A 790 8.29 -6.81 9.51
N VAL A 791 8.95 -7.37 10.51
CA VAL A 791 10.00 -6.69 11.27
C VAL A 791 11.18 -7.61 11.54
N SER A 792 12.32 -7.02 11.81
CA SER A 792 13.50 -7.74 12.29
C SER A 792 13.25 -8.33 13.69
N LEU A 793 14.06 -9.31 14.07
CA LEU A 793 13.95 -9.92 15.40
C LEU A 793 14.26 -8.93 16.53
N GLU A 794 15.13 -7.95 16.29
CA GLU A 794 15.45 -6.86 17.20
C GLU A 794 14.22 -5.93 17.39
N GLU A 795 13.52 -5.58 16.31
CA GLU A 795 12.27 -4.82 16.40
C GLU A 795 11.19 -5.62 17.13
N TYR A 796 11.05 -6.92 16.83
CA TYR A 796 10.11 -7.80 17.52
C TYR A 796 10.34 -7.82 19.03
N LEU A 797 11.59 -8.00 19.49
CA LEU A 797 11.95 -8.02 20.92
C LEU A 797 11.73 -6.67 21.59
N THR A 798 11.75 -5.58 20.84
CA THR A 798 11.43 -4.24 21.35
C THR A 798 9.93 -4.02 21.49
N TYR A 799 9.12 -4.56 20.56
CA TYR A 799 7.67 -4.33 20.50
C TYR A 799 6.84 -5.40 21.21
N THR A 800 7.48 -6.52 21.60
CA THR A 800 6.75 -7.63 22.22
C THR A 800 6.01 -7.19 23.49
N THR A 801 4.76 -7.59 23.62
CA THR A 801 3.92 -7.40 24.80
C THR A 801 3.90 -8.65 25.69
N GLU A 802 4.61 -9.70 25.27
CA GLU A 802 4.71 -10.94 26.02
C GLU A 802 5.63 -10.72 27.23
N GLU A 803 5.09 -10.98 28.42
CA GLU A 803 5.71 -10.60 29.69
C GLU A 803 7.07 -11.28 29.92
N THR A 804 7.18 -12.56 29.58
CA THR A 804 8.41 -13.33 29.79
C THR A 804 9.53 -12.83 28.87
N GLU A 805 9.24 -12.52 27.63
CA GLU A 805 10.22 -11.95 26.68
C GLU A 805 10.65 -10.54 27.09
N LYS A 806 9.70 -9.71 27.55
CA LYS A 806 10.02 -8.36 28.07
C LYS A 806 10.96 -8.43 29.26
N LEU A 807 10.63 -9.29 30.23
CA LEU A 807 11.45 -9.47 31.42
C LEU A 807 12.84 -10.00 31.07
N GLU A 808 12.95 -10.93 30.11
CA GLU A 808 14.25 -11.45 29.67
C GLU A 808 15.13 -10.34 29.07
N VAL A 809 14.55 -9.46 28.25
CA VAL A 809 15.25 -8.31 27.67
C VAL A 809 15.73 -7.34 28.77
N LEU A 810 14.85 -6.98 29.71
CA LEU A 810 15.16 -6.04 30.79
C LEU A 810 16.24 -6.59 31.71
N GLN A 811 16.12 -7.84 32.19
CA GLN A 811 17.11 -8.48 33.05
C GLN A 811 18.47 -8.58 32.36
N ARG A 812 18.49 -8.82 31.08
CA ARG A 812 19.73 -8.89 30.34
C ARG A 812 20.37 -7.51 30.14
N ALA A 813 19.53 -6.48 29.92
CA ALA A 813 20.01 -5.10 29.88
C ALA A 813 20.64 -4.66 31.20
N GLU A 814 20.03 -5.01 32.33
CA GLU A 814 20.60 -4.73 33.66
C GLU A 814 21.96 -5.39 33.86
N ARG A 815 22.12 -6.66 33.45
CA ARG A 815 23.41 -7.38 33.52
C ARG A 815 24.50 -6.74 32.62
N LEU A 816 24.10 -6.03 31.59
CA LEU A 816 25.00 -5.29 30.70
C LEU A 816 25.16 -3.81 31.13
N GLY A 817 24.86 -3.48 32.36
CA GLY A 817 25.02 -2.11 32.87
C GLY A 817 24.04 -1.10 32.29
N GLY A 818 22.88 -1.57 31.87
CA GLY A 818 21.82 -0.75 31.27
C GLY A 818 21.82 -0.67 29.76
N ASP A 819 22.72 -1.40 29.08
CA ASP A 819 22.75 -1.42 27.58
C ASP A 819 21.60 -2.26 27.01
N MET A 820 20.51 -1.56 26.71
CA MET A 820 19.31 -2.16 26.11
C MET A 820 19.55 -2.64 24.67
N GLU A 821 20.28 -1.87 23.86
CA GLU A 821 20.60 -2.24 22.49
C GLU A 821 21.46 -3.51 22.44
N GLY A 822 22.47 -3.60 23.32
CA GLY A 822 23.30 -4.79 23.46
C GLY A 822 22.52 -6.03 23.90
N ALA A 823 21.61 -5.86 24.86
CA ALA A 823 20.73 -6.95 25.33
C ALA A 823 19.83 -7.51 24.23
N ILE A 824 19.15 -6.64 23.51
CA ILE A 824 18.27 -7.01 22.39
C ILE A 824 19.08 -7.71 21.28
N ARG A 825 20.26 -7.18 20.94
CA ARG A 825 21.14 -7.77 19.90
C ARG A 825 21.60 -9.18 20.24
N LEU A 826 22.04 -9.38 21.49
CA LEU A 826 22.49 -10.70 21.95
C LEU A 826 21.36 -11.71 21.97
N LEU A 827 20.18 -11.31 22.47
CA LEU A 827 19.02 -12.18 22.52
C LEU A 827 18.53 -12.55 21.09
N ALA A 828 18.54 -11.58 20.19
CA ALA A 828 18.21 -11.81 18.78
C ALA A 828 19.18 -12.80 18.11
N GLN A 829 20.49 -12.67 18.37
CA GLN A 829 21.49 -13.60 17.87
C GLN A 829 21.30 -15.02 18.41
N GLU A 830 20.98 -15.16 19.70
CA GLU A 830 20.69 -16.46 20.30
C GLU A 830 19.45 -17.13 19.72
N LYS A 831 18.37 -16.34 19.53
CA LYS A 831 17.15 -16.85 18.90
C LYS A 831 17.37 -17.26 17.44
N ARG A 832 18.21 -16.54 16.68
CA ARG A 832 18.59 -16.92 15.29
C ARG A 832 19.38 -18.22 15.22
N LYS A 833 20.21 -18.51 16.21
CA LYS A 833 20.98 -19.77 16.26
C LYS A 833 20.14 -20.99 16.65
N LYS A 834 18.99 -20.79 17.28
CA LYS A 834 18.06 -21.86 17.68
C LYS A 834 17.02 -22.21 16.60
N LYS A 835 16.81 -21.33 15.60
CA LYS A 835 16.08 -21.63 14.38
C LYS A 835 17.00 -22.24 13.31
#